data_94c5211123219e3643bbae426c3eaac8
#
_entry.id   94c5211123219e3643bbae426c3eaac8
#
_cell.length_a   1.000
_cell.length_b   1.000
_cell.length_c   1.000
_cell.angle_alpha   90.00
_cell.angle_beta   90.00
_cell.angle_gamma   90.00
#
_symmetry.space_group_name_H-M   'P 1'
#
loop_
_entity.id
_entity.type
_entity.pdbx_description
1 polymer ?
#
loop_
_entity_poly.entity_id
_entity_poly.type
_entity_poly.pdbx_seq_one_letter_code
_entity_poly.pdbx_strand_id
1 'polypeptide(L)'
;MPHLAYVYPAGGKAGSTFQITVGGQALLTASNAFITGPGVHATVLDHNRPMNQKDFNDLRDTLKALQDKFQASRKGVATGTNVWTAADAMEREQIRAKILKNPPNRTASPAMIDTVVVKVVIDAAAAPGEQEIRLATPNALSNPLRFCVGTLPEISRPAAKPANPDLDKYLERIGGAPALTGTPKHEARVELPVTINGQIMPGGVDRYQFYARQGQHLIIAVNARSLIPYLADAVPGWFEATLTLLDGKGAEVASAERYRFRPDPVLHFEVPRDGMYTVVLHDSIFRGREDFVYRLTLGELPFVTGIFPLGGPAGEKTGVTLTGWNLAETNLTLDNTAASPGVIALPGNYFNAPPFAVDDLPECLASDANATVATAQAVTLPVIINGRIRQPGRQNVYQFAGHAGETIVAEVYARRLDSPLDSFLRLTDAAGKQLAFNDDFEDKGSGLNTHHADSYLTNTLPADGTYFIHVTDTQGGGGPDYAYRLRISEPRPDFALRLVPSSLSLRAGMSLPVTVFALRRDGFTNAITLELKDAPKGFSLSGARIGDNQDKAQFTLKAPAQATEAPVAITVAGSAKIGGQRVEHVAAPSDDLMQAFIYRHLVPSRELAVMVSGPERPFLRDAFKILSATPVKLAPGGTALVRVSAPPGNNFTKRWELELENPPDGITLTSVASTAAGLELKFSCDADKVKSGAAGNLICDVLARNQNPLNATNAARKLANQQRRPAVATLPAVPFTVMVE
;
A
#
# COMPACT_ATOMS: atom_id res chain seq x y z
N MET A 1 -6.56 12.18 10.98
CA MET A 1 -5.37 12.27 10.11
C MET A 1 -5.83 12.40 8.66
N PRO A 2 -5.12 13.13 7.79
CA PRO A 2 -5.44 13.20 6.37
C PRO A 2 -5.30 11.81 5.75
N HIS A 3 -6.25 11.43 4.90
CA HIS A 3 -6.26 10.14 4.23
C HIS A 3 -6.62 10.30 2.76
N LEU A 4 -5.74 9.85 1.87
CA LEU A 4 -5.94 9.88 0.43
C LEU A 4 -6.72 8.65 -0.01
N ALA A 5 -7.73 8.85 -0.84
CA ALA A 5 -8.54 7.80 -1.42
C ALA A 5 -8.22 7.58 -2.91
N TYR A 6 -7.98 8.65 -3.67
CA TYR A 6 -7.59 8.58 -5.08
C TYR A 6 -6.76 9.77 -5.53
N VAL A 7 -6.07 9.60 -6.66
CA VAL A 7 -5.34 10.64 -7.40
C VAL A 7 -5.78 10.59 -8.85
N TYR A 8 -6.18 11.73 -9.43
CA TYR A 8 -6.59 11.80 -10.81
C TYR A 8 -6.11 13.08 -11.53
N PRO A 9 -5.38 12.97 -12.64
CA PRO A 9 -4.75 11.76 -13.19
C PRO A 9 -3.68 11.20 -12.23
N ALA A 10 -3.49 9.88 -12.26
CA ALA A 10 -2.56 9.18 -11.39
C ALA A 10 -1.13 9.12 -11.96
N GLY A 11 -0.76 10.08 -12.78
CA GLY A 11 0.56 10.19 -13.37
C GLY A 11 0.61 11.16 -14.54
N GLY A 12 1.80 11.29 -15.12
CA GLY A 12 2.06 12.13 -16.27
C GLY A 12 3.37 11.82 -16.98
N LYS A 13 3.53 12.35 -18.18
CA LYS A 13 4.75 12.20 -18.98
C LYS A 13 5.89 13.04 -18.40
N ALA A 14 7.13 12.53 -18.42
CA ALA A 14 8.33 13.31 -18.16
C ALA A 14 8.40 14.55 -19.07
N GLY A 15 8.76 15.70 -18.50
CA GLY A 15 8.78 17.00 -19.20
C GLY A 15 7.42 17.69 -19.26
N SER A 16 6.39 17.24 -18.52
CA SER A 16 5.05 17.82 -18.55
C SER A 16 4.70 18.61 -17.27
N THR A 17 3.74 19.54 -17.44
CA THR A 17 3.12 20.28 -16.33
C THR A 17 1.61 20.18 -16.45
N PHE A 18 0.92 19.77 -15.39
CA PHE A 18 -0.52 19.56 -15.37
C PHE A 18 -1.08 19.68 -13.95
N GLN A 19 -2.40 19.62 -13.83
CA GLN A 19 -3.08 19.58 -12.55
C GLN A 19 -3.65 18.19 -12.28
N ILE A 20 -3.61 17.80 -11.02
CA ILE A 20 -4.24 16.59 -10.52
C ILE A 20 -5.25 16.94 -9.43
N THR A 21 -6.26 16.11 -9.27
CA THR A 21 -7.19 16.14 -8.16
C THR A 21 -6.88 14.98 -7.22
N VAL A 22 -6.66 15.29 -5.96
CA VAL A 22 -6.47 14.30 -4.89
C VAL A 22 -7.72 14.29 -4.02
N GLY A 23 -8.41 13.15 -3.96
CA GLY A 23 -9.61 12.99 -3.14
C GLY A 23 -9.34 12.19 -1.88
N GLY A 24 -10.07 12.49 -0.79
CA GLY A 24 -9.89 11.80 0.49
C GLY A 24 -10.65 12.43 1.64
N GLN A 25 -10.13 12.22 2.85
CA GLN A 25 -10.68 12.75 4.11
C GLN A 25 -9.68 13.66 4.81
N ALA A 26 -10.21 14.67 5.52
CA ALA A 26 -9.43 15.63 6.33
C ALA A 26 -8.32 16.33 5.51
N LEU A 27 -8.60 16.67 4.24
CA LEU A 27 -7.66 17.28 3.32
C LEU A 27 -7.78 18.80 3.20
N LEU A 28 -8.82 19.45 3.77
CA LEU A 28 -9.08 20.89 3.61
C LEU A 28 -7.97 21.81 4.14
N THR A 29 -7.09 21.29 4.99
CA THR A 29 -5.95 22.02 5.53
C THR A 29 -4.62 21.57 4.93
N ALA A 30 -4.63 20.80 3.85
CA ALA A 30 -3.40 20.39 3.17
C ALA A 30 -2.66 21.62 2.65
N SER A 31 -1.42 21.80 3.07
CA SER A 31 -0.59 22.95 2.69
C SER A 31 0.46 22.58 1.64
N ASN A 32 0.90 21.34 1.63
CA ASN A 32 1.96 20.86 0.76
C ASN A 32 1.62 19.48 0.18
N ALA A 33 2.16 19.22 -0.99
CA ALA A 33 2.14 17.92 -1.66
C ALA A 33 3.58 17.48 -1.94
N PHE A 34 3.85 16.20 -1.70
CA PHE A 34 5.16 15.58 -1.89
C PHE A 34 4.99 14.36 -2.79
N ILE A 35 5.81 14.28 -3.83
CA ILE A 35 5.89 13.10 -4.69
C ILE A 35 7.32 12.59 -4.60
N THR A 36 7.48 11.28 -4.39
CA THR A 36 8.81 10.65 -4.33
C THR A 36 9.50 10.73 -5.70
N GLY A 37 10.82 10.56 -5.71
CA GLY A 37 11.63 10.60 -6.92
C GLY A 37 12.14 12.00 -7.29
N PRO A 38 13.39 12.08 -7.76
CA PRO A 38 13.99 13.34 -8.17
C PRO A 38 13.30 13.88 -9.42
N GLY A 39 13.16 15.22 -9.49
CA GLY A 39 12.59 15.91 -10.64
C GLY A 39 11.07 15.87 -10.74
N VAL A 40 10.35 15.51 -9.66
CA VAL A 40 8.88 15.59 -9.61
C VAL A 40 8.47 16.57 -8.51
N HIS A 41 7.80 17.65 -8.91
CA HIS A 41 7.42 18.75 -8.02
C HIS A 41 5.91 18.90 -7.96
N ALA A 42 5.39 19.14 -6.76
CA ALA A 42 3.96 19.26 -6.52
C ALA A 42 3.64 20.51 -5.69
N THR A 43 2.59 21.25 -6.05
CA THR A 43 2.16 22.46 -5.35
C THR A 43 0.65 22.45 -5.19
N VAL A 44 0.16 22.61 -3.97
CA VAL A 44 -1.28 22.69 -3.68
C VAL A 44 -1.82 24.03 -4.22
N LEU A 45 -2.90 23.99 -5.00
CA LEU A 45 -3.54 25.14 -5.59
C LEU A 45 -4.87 25.51 -4.93
N ASP A 46 -5.73 24.53 -4.66
CA ASP A 46 -7.08 24.76 -4.14
C ASP A 46 -7.60 23.56 -3.35
N HIS A 47 -8.61 23.81 -2.50
CA HIS A 47 -9.30 22.82 -1.70
C HIS A 47 -10.80 22.94 -1.94
N ASN A 48 -11.47 21.82 -2.10
CA ASN A 48 -12.89 21.77 -2.32
C ASN A 48 -13.55 20.72 -1.41
N ARG A 49 -14.75 21.07 -0.91
CA ARG A 49 -15.66 20.16 -0.24
C ARG A 49 -17.07 20.46 -0.72
N PRO A 50 -17.83 19.49 -1.21
CA PRO A 50 -19.23 19.67 -1.54
C PRO A 50 -19.98 20.26 -0.32
N MET A 51 -20.83 21.25 -0.54
CA MET A 51 -21.64 21.80 0.54
C MET A 51 -22.71 20.79 0.97
N ASN A 52 -23.10 20.86 2.24
CA ASN A 52 -24.20 20.01 2.68
C ASN A 52 -25.56 20.53 2.14
N GLN A 53 -26.57 19.66 2.15
CA GLN A 53 -27.86 19.97 1.54
C GLN A 53 -28.57 21.14 2.23
N LYS A 54 -28.37 21.34 3.53
CA LYS A 54 -28.98 22.47 4.27
C LYS A 54 -28.37 23.77 3.80
N ASP A 55 -27.05 23.91 3.80
CA ASP A 55 -26.36 25.11 3.35
C ASP A 55 -26.71 25.45 1.89
N PHE A 56 -26.82 24.43 1.03
CA PHE A 56 -27.26 24.63 -0.35
C PHE A 56 -28.69 25.16 -0.43
N ASN A 57 -29.62 24.60 0.33
CA ASN A 57 -31.01 25.08 0.33
C ASN A 57 -31.09 26.52 0.83
N ASP A 58 -30.38 26.84 1.91
CA ASP A 58 -30.34 28.20 2.50
C ASP A 58 -29.79 29.23 1.47
N LEU A 59 -28.71 28.89 0.80
CA LEU A 59 -28.11 29.74 -0.25
C LEU A 59 -29.02 29.86 -1.49
N ARG A 60 -29.67 28.78 -1.91
CA ARG A 60 -30.61 28.76 -3.02
C ARG A 60 -31.83 29.65 -2.75
N ASP A 61 -32.37 29.56 -1.54
CA ASP A 61 -33.55 30.34 -1.15
C ASP A 61 -33.20 31.83 -1.00
N THR A 62 -31.99 32.15 -0.48
CA THR A 62 -31.46 33.52 -0.49
C THR A 62 -31.26 34.04 -1.93
N LEU A 63 -30.71 33.25 -2.82
CA LEU A 63 -30.49 33.61 -4.23
C LEU A 63 -31.83 33.88 -4.93
N LYS A 64 -32.86 33.06 -4.63
CA LYS A 64 -34.22 33.28 -5.14
C LYS A 64 -34.82 34.58 -4.62
N ALA A 65 -34.71 34.86 -3.31
CA ALA A 65 -35.21 36.11 -2.73
C ALA A 65 -34.54 37.33 -3.33
N LEU A 66 -33.22 37.31 -3.56
CA LEU A 66 -32.49 38.35 -4.26
C LEU A 66 -32.95 38.50 -5.72
N GLN A 67 -33.27 37.40 -6.39
CA GLN A 67 -33.76 37.41 -7.76
C GLN A 67 -35.18 38.02 -7.86
N ASP A 68 -36.05 37.68 -6.91
CA ASP A 68 -37.41 38.23 -6.78
C ASP A 68 -37.35 39.72 -6.47
N LYS A 69 -36.48 40.17 -5.57
CA LYS A 69 -36.19 41.58 -5.26
C LYS A 69 -35.72 42.36 -6.49
N PHE A 70 -34.81 41.77 -7.27
CA PHE A 70 -34.33 42.35 -8.54
C PHE A 70 -35.48 42.55 -9.56
N GLN A 71 -36.33 41.52 -9.73
CA GLN A 71 -37.45 41.57 -10.63
C GLN A 71 -38.52 42.61 -10.20
N ALA A 72 -38.81 42.69 -8.90
CA ALA A 72 -39.74 43.68 -8.33
C ALA A 72 -39.23 45.10 -8.54
N SER A 73 -37.94 45.34 -8.30
CA SER A 73 -37.27 46.63 -8.51
C SER A 73 -37.32 47.03 -10.00
N ARG A 74 -37.06 46.07 -10.93
CA ARG A 74 -37.10 46.31 -12.37
C ARG A 74 -38.52 46.65 -12.88
N LYS A 75 -39.56 46.08 -12.26
CA LYS A 75 -40.97 46.35 -12.59
C LYS A 75 -41.50 47.63 -11.97
N GLY A 76 -40.72 48.32 -11.14
CA GLY A 76 -41.13 49.56 -10.45
C GLY A 76 -42.11 49.37 -9.30
N VAL A 77 -42.30 48.13 -8.80
CA VAL A 77 -43.22 47.81 -7.71
C VAL A 77 -42.51 47.68 -6.35
N ALA A 78 -41.19 47.82 -6.32
CA ALA A 78 -40.41 47.74 -5.11
C ALA A 78 -40.44 49.03 -4.32
N THR A 79 -40.67 48.98 -2.99
CA THR A 79 -40.67 50.14 -2.09
C THR A 79 -39.85 49.85 -0.81
N GLY A 80 -39.25 50.90 -0.23
CA GLY A 80 -38.49 50.81 0.99
C GLY A 80 -37.26 49.89 0.87
N THR A 81 -37.12 48.96 1.80
CA THR A 81 -35.99 48.00 1.83
C THR A 81 -35.96 46.97 0.73
N ASN A 82 -37.02 46.91 -0.10
CA ASN A 82 -37.11 45.97 -1.21
C ASN A 82 -36.56 46.52 -2.53
N VAL A 83 -36.03 47.75 -2.53
CA VAL A 83 -35.35 48.31 -3.72
C VAL A 83 -34.00 47.61 -3.90
N TRP A 84 -33.70 47.22 -5.15
CA TRP A 84 -32.43 46.60 -5.52
C TRP A 84 -31.24 47.52 -5.33
N THR A 85 -30.21 47.05 -4.66
CA THR A 85 -29.01 47.84 -4.35
C THR A 85 -27.75 47.21 -4.97
N ALA A 86 -26.64 47.94 -5.00
CA ALA A 86 -25.34 47.43 -5.40
C ALA A 86 -24.86 46.32 -4.43
N ALA A 87 -25.22 46.40 -3.14
CA ALA A 87 -24.91 45.34 -2.17
C ALA A 87 -25.63 44.03 -2.50
N ASP A 88 -26.92 44.08 -2.88
CA ASP A 88 -27.66 42.89 -3.32
C ASP A 88 -27.04 42.24 -4.58
N ALA A 89 -26.51 43.07 -5.49
CA ALA A 89 -25.82 42.58 -6.69
C ALA A 89 -24.54 41.83 -6.34
N MET A 90 -23.76 42.37 -5.40
CA MET A 90 -22.54 41.73 -4.91
C MET A 90 -22.85 40.41 -4.14
N GLU A 91 -23.84 40.45 -3.27
CA GLU A 91 -24.28 39.26 -2.50
C GLU A 91 -24.75 38.15 -3.45
N ARG A 92 -25.56 38.49 -4.46
CA ARG A 92 -26.01 37.53 -5.48
C ARG A 92 -24.84 36.85 -6.18
N GLU A 93 -23.84 37.62 -6.62
CA GLU A 93 -22.67 37.01 -7.28
C GLU A 93 -21.79 36.20 -6.35
N GLN A 94 -21.66 36.61 -5.08
CA GLN A 94 -20.94 35.83 -4.07
C GLN A 94 -21.61 34.48 -3.79
N ILE A 95 -22.95 34.48 -3.58
CA ILE A 95 -23.73 33.26 -3.35
C ILE A 95 -23.62 32.34 -4.58
N ARG A 96 -23.78 32.91 -5.77
CA ARG A 96 -23.67 32.18 -7.03
C ARG A 96 -22.30 31.52 -7.18
N ALA A 97 -21.22 32.27 -6.98
CA ALA A 97 -19.84 31.77 -7.03
C ALA A 97 -19.62 30.64 -6.01
N LYS A 98 -20.15 30.79 -4.78
CA LYS A 98 -20.06 29.78 -3.73
C LYS A 98 -20.77 28.47 -4.10
N ILE A 99 -21.98 28.55 -4.67
CA ILE A 99 -22.73 27.38 -5.12
C ILE A 99 -22.01 26.70 -6.29
N LEU A 100 -21.51 27.46 -7.26
CA LEU A 100 -20.81 26.93 -8.43
C LEU A 100 -19.48 26.29 -8.08
N LYS A 101 -18.77 26.82 -7.08
CA LYS A 101 -17.50 26.25 -6.62
C LYS A 101 -17.69 24.89 -5.94
N ASN A 102 -18.66 24.76 -5.05
CA ASN A 102 -18.84 23.58 -4.20
C ASN A 102 -20.28 23.08 -4.19
N PRO A 103 -20.85 22.64 -5.35
CA PRO A 103 -22.20 22.15 -5.40
C PRO A 103 -22.38 20.94 -4.48
N PRO A 104 -23.60 20.71 -3.93
CA PRO A 104 -23.82 19.56 -3.09
C PRO A 104 -23.66 18.26 -3.88
N ASN A 105 -23.03 17.27 -3.25
CA ASN A 105 -22.94 15.93 -3.78
C ASN A 105 -23.57 14.95 -2.78
N ARG A 106 -24.82 14.50 -3.06
CA ARG A 106 -25.55 13.57 -2.19
C ARG A 106 -24.99 12.16 -2.21
N THR A 107 -24.21 11.82 -3.23
CA THR A 107 -23.60 10.49 -3.40
C THR A 107 -22.15 10.46 -2.95
N ALA A 108 -21.62 11.60 -2.45
CA ALA A 108 -20.24 11.66 -1.98
C ALA A 108 -20.01 10.68 -0.81
N SER A 109 -19.08 9.76 -0.98
CA SER A 109 -18.61 8.94 0.13
C SER A 109 -17.87 9.81 1.15
N PRO A 110 -18.13 9.65 2.47
CA PRO A 110 -17.34 10.30 3.50
C PRO A 110 -15.84 10.04 3.38
N ALA A 111 -15.45 8.91 2.78
CA ALA A 111 -14.06 8.54 2.54
C ALA A 111 -13.36 9.43 1.49
N MET A 112 -14.10 10.17 0.67
CA MET A 112 -13.59 10.97 -0.48
C MET A 112 -14.22 12.36 -0.56
N ILE A 113 -14.77 12.85 0.54
CA ILE A 113 -15.54 14.10 0.55
C ILE A 113 -14.70 15.34 0.27
N ASP A 114 -13.43 15.33 0.66
CA ASP A 114 -12.51 16.43 0.42
C ASP A 114 -11.72 16.20 -0.87
N THR A 115 -11.53 17.25 -1.66
CA THR A 115 -10.63 17.24 -2.80
C THR A 115 -9.64 18.38 -2.73
N VAL A 116 -8.40 18.09 -3.17
CA VAL A 116 -7.31 19.06 -3.27
C VAL A 116 -6.81 19.08 -4.70
N VAL A 117 -6.73 20.27 -5.27
CA VAL A 117 -6.13 20.47 -6.60
C VAL A 117 -4.65 20.74 -6.44
N VAL A 118 -3.83 19.95 -7.09
CA VAL A 118 -2.37 20.03 -7.02
C VAL A 118 -1.80 20.24 -8.41
N LYS A 119 -0.92 21.22 -8.58
CA LYS A 119 -0.10 21.38 -9.78
C LYS A 119 1.11 20.46 -9.67
N VAL A 120 1.35 19.65 -10.70
CA VAL A 120 2.51 18.78 -10.82
C VAL A 120 3.38 19.24 -11.97
N VAL A 121 4.68 19.30 -11.75
CA VAL A 121 5.72 19.54 -12.75
C VAL A 121 6.67 18.35 -12.72
N ILE A 122 6.84 17.69 -13.85
CA ILE A 122 7.76 16.55 -14.01
C ILE A 122 8.88 17.02 -14.92
N ASP A 123 10.10 16.99 -14.43
CA ASP A 123 11.27 17.35 -15.23
C ASP A 123 11.48 16.35 -16.38
N ALA A 124 12.05 16.82 -17.48
CA ALA A 124 12.32 15.96 -18.64
C ALA A 124 13.30 14.80 -18.32
N ALA A 125 14.16 14.99 -17.33
CA ALA A 125 15.12 13.98 -16.87
C ALA A 125 14.60 13.12 -15.70
N ALA A 126 13.35 13.31 -15.26
CA ALA A 126 12.76 12.50 -14.21
C ALA A 126 12.70 11.03 -14.64
N ALA A 127 13.17 10.13 -13.78
CA ALA A 127 13.19 8.71 -14.06
C ALA A 127 11.75 8.15 -14.20
N PRO A 128 11.44 7.42 -15.28
CA PRO A 128 10.16 6.76 -15.44
C PRO A 128 9.94 5.70 -14.36
N GLY A 129 8.68 5.47 -14.02
CA GLY A 129 8.29 4.43 -13.08
C GLY A 129 7.26 4.89 -12.06
N GLU A 130 6.99 4.02 -11.10
CA GLU A 130 6.06 4.28 -10.01
C GLU A 130 6.70 5.18 -8.95
N GLN A 131 5.98 6.19 -8.52
CA GLN A 131 6.28 7.10 -7.44
C GLN A 131 5.14 7.05 -6.41
N GLU A 132 5.27 7.77 -5.30
CA GLU A 132 4.22 7.91 -4.28
C GLU A 132 3.95 9.38 -4.00
N ILE A 133 2.67 9.74 -3.97
CA ILE A 133 2.22 11.07 -3.56
C ILE A 133 1.70 11.03 -2.12
N ARG A 134 2.04 12.05 -1.35
CA ARG A 134 1.51 12.33 0.00
C ARG A 134 1.10 13.80 0.10
N LEU A 135 0.05 14.08 0.86
CA LEU A 135 -0.31 15.44 1.23
C LEU A 135 0.04 15.68 2.70
N ALA A 136 0.59 16.85 2.99
CA ALA A 136 0.83 17.30 4.34
C ALA A 136 -0.15 18.40 4.73
N THR A 137 -0.74 18.27 5.92
CA THR A 137 -1.41 19.32 6.65
C THR A 137 -0.44 19.93 7.69
N PRO A 138 -0.75 21.05 8.36
CA PRO A 138 0.12 21.60 9.41
C PRO A 138 0.50 20.59 10.53
N ASN A 139 -0.31 19.55 10.71
CA ASN A 139 -0.16 18.62 11.84
C ASN A 139 0.07 17.16 11.44
N ALA A 140 -0.10 16.80 10.18
CA ALA A 140 -0.04 15.40 9.78
C ALA A 140 0.27 15.20 8.30
N LEU A 141 0.92 14.08 8.01
CA LEU A 141 1.16 13.53 6.68
C LEU A 141 0.11 12.46 6.36
N SER A 142 -0.32 12.39 5.11
CA SER A 142 -1.27 11.37 4.65
C SER A 142 -0.58 10.01 4.39
N ASN A 143 -1.38 8.96 4.18
CA ASN A 143 -0.93 7.74 3.52
C ASN A 143 -0.39 8.05 2.11
N PRO A 144 0.49 7.20 1.54
CA PRO A 144 0.90 7.29 0.15
C PRO A 144 -0.19 6.78 -0.79
N LEU A 145 -0.20 7.32 -2.02
CA LEU A 145 -0.84 6.71 -3.18
C LEU A 145 0.13 6.67 -4.35
N ARG A 146 -0.06 5.73 -5.27
CA ARG A 146 0.76 5.59 -6.46
C ARG A 146 0.58 6.75 -7.40
N PHE A 147 1.72 7.21 -7.95
CA PHE A 147 1.82 8.23 -8.99
C PHE A 147 2.83 7.76 -10.02
N CYS A 148 2.47 7.77 -11.31
CA CYS A 148 3.32 7.20 -12.35
C CYS A 148 3.99 8.29 -13.20
N VAL A 149 5.30 8.20 -13.38
CA VAL A 149 6.05 8.99 -14.39
C VAL A 149 6.18 8.16 -15.65
N GLY A 150 5.57 8.62 -16.74
CA GLY A 150 5.58 7.92 -18.03
C GLY A 150 6.52 8.56 -19.05
N THR A 151 6.80 7.85 -20.14
CA THR A 151 7.60 8.35 -21.29
C THR A 151 6.76 8.57 -22.54
N LEU A 152 5.60 7.94 -22.63
CA LEU A 152 4.70 8.02 -23.78
C LEU A 152 3.93 9.34 -23.82
N PRO A 153 3.39 9.76 -24.96
CA PRO A 153 2.37 10.78 -25.02
C PRO A 153 1.21 10.44 -24.09
N GLU A 154 0.75 11.40 -23.31
CA GLU A 154 -0.36 11.20 -22.36
C GLU A 154 -1.51 12.14 -22.62
N ILE A 155 -2.72 11.62 -22.51
CA ILE A 155 -3.95 12.40 -22.50
C ILE A 155 -4.73 12.09 -21.20
N SER A 156 -5.35 13.12 -20.64
CA SER A 156 -6.20 12.98 -19.46
C SER A 156 -7.60 13.46 -19.80
N ARG A 157 -8.58 12.67 -19.44
CA ARG A 157 -9.97 13.07 -19.59
C ARG A 157 -10.35 14.09 -18.51
N PRO A 158 -11.34 14.95 -18.73
CA PRO A 158 -11.90 15.74 -17.65
C PRO A 158 -12.34 14.83 -16.49
N ALA A 159 -12.08 15.29 -15.25
CA ALA A 159 -12.53 14.54 -14.06
C ALA A 159 -14.04 14.30 -14.12
N ALA A 160 -14.44 13.06 -13.95
CA ALA A 160 -15.83 12.66 -14.00
C ALA A 160 -16.57 13.10 -12.71
N LYS A 161 -17.86 13.40 -12.83
CA LYS A 161 -18.74 13.73 -11.70
C LYS A 161 -19.97 12.85 -11.73
N PRO A 162 -20.50 12.45 -10.57
CA PRO A 162 -21.77 11.73 -10.52
C PRO A 162 -22.88 12.55 -11.17
N ALA A 163 -23.67 11.95 -12.06
CA ALA A 163 -24.78 12.59 -12.72
C ALA A 163 -25.88 12.98 -11.72
N ASN A 164 -26.28 14.25 -11.74
CA ASN A 164 -27.41 14.77 -10.99
C ASN A 164 -28.21 15.74 -11.88
N PRO A 165 -29.10 15.25 -12.77
CA PRO A 165 -29.74 16.06 -13.80
C PRO A 165 -30.50 17.29 -13.28
N ASP A 166 -31.11 17.22 -12.10
CA ASP A 166 -31.85 18.35 -11.53
C ASP A 166 -30.92 19.43 -10.98
N LEU A 167 -29.84 19.01 -10.30
CA LEU A 167 -28.82 19.93 -9.84
C LEU A 167 -28.10 20.56 -11.03
N ASP A 168 -27.76 19.76 -12.02
CA ASP A 168 -27.04 20.20 -13.22
C ASP A 168 -27.82 21.29 -13.97
N LYS A 169 -29.11 21.09 -14.22
CA LYS A 169 -30.00 22.11 -14.81
C LYS A 169 -30.08 23.38 -13.95
N TYR A 170 -30.07 23.23 -12.63
CA TYR A 170 -30.06 24.39 -11.74
C TYR A 170 -28.75 25.15 -11.84
N LEU A 171 -27.59 24.45 -11.84
CA LEU A 171 -26.26 25.07 -11.96
C LEU A 171 -26.10 25.80 -13.30
N GLU A 172 -26.55 25.21 -14.42
CA GLU A 172 -26.59 25.86 -15.74
C GLU A 172 -27.40 27.15 -15.70
N ARG A 173 -28.58 27.12 -15.10
CA ARG A 173 -29.46 28.29 -15.00
C ARG A 173 -28.83 29.45 -14.25
N ILE A 174 -27.98 29.16 -13.27
CA ILE A 174 -27.23 30.18 -12.50
C ILE A 174 -25.87 30.51 -13.15
N GLY A 175 -25.60 30.00 -14.37
CA GLY A 175 -24.41 30.30 -15.19
C GLY A 175 -23.22 29.41 -14.93
N GLY A 176 -23.44 28.21 -14.45
CA GLY A 176 -22.47 27.12 -14.47
C GLY A 176 -22.20 26.61 -15.89
N ALA A 177 -21.14 25.86 -16.07
CA ALA A 177 -20.90 25.16 -17.32
C ALA A 177 -22.05 24.17 -17.61
N PRO A 178 -22.41 23.93 -18.88
CA PRO A 178 -23.40 22.92 -19.24
C PRO A 178 -23.05 21.58 -18.62
N ALA A 179 -24.03 20.91 -18.02
CA ALA A 179 -23.85 19.56 -17.56
C ALA A 179 -23.59 18.65 -18.75
N LEU A 180 -22.62 17.78 -18.64
CA LEU A 180 -22.50 16.64 -19.54
C LEU A 180 -23.64 15.67 -19.18
N THR A 181 -24.84 15.95 -19.74
CA THR A 181 -26.07 15.17 -19.47
C THR A 181 -25.97 13.79 -20.15
N GLY A 182 -26.09 12.78 -19.36
CA GLY A 182 -26.04 11.37 -19.75
C GLY A 182 -24.80 10.69 -19.21
N THR A 183 -24.85 9.38 -19.04
CA THR A 183 -23.61 8.57 -18.92
C THR A 183 -22.81 8.86 -20.18
N PRO A 184 -21.71 9.61 -20.11
CA PRO A 184 -21.03 9.97 -21.33
C PRO A 184 -20.47 8.68 -21.91
N LYS A 185 -21.01 8.23 -23.04
CA LYS A 185 -20.27 7.32 -23.91
C LYS A 185 -19.13 8.17 -24.43
N HIS A 186 -18.04 8.17 -23.69
CA HIS A 186 -16.89 8.94 -24.07
C HIS A 186 -16.18 8.19 -25.19
N GLU A 187 -16.31 8.70 -26.37
CA GLU A 187 -15.57 8.25 -27.54
C GLU A 187 -14.52 9.31 -27.88
N ALA A 188 -13.27 8.90 -27.86
CA ALA A 188 -12.14 9.75 -28.22
C ALA A 188 -11.28 9.04 -29.25
N ARG A 189 -10.83 9.79 -30.28
CA ARG A 189 -9.84 9.28 -31.21
C ARG A 189 -8.44 9.58 -30.67
N VAL A 190 -7.57 8.57 -30.69
CA VAL A 190 -6.20 8.66 -30.16
C VAL A 190 -5.19 8.15 -31.20
N GLU A 191 -3.96 8.63 -31.08
CA GLU A 191 -2.81 8.18 -31.89
C GLU A 191 -1.90 7.32 -31.02
N LEU A 192 -1.41 6.20 -31.57
CA LEU A 192 -0.53 5.26 -30.88
C LEU A 192 0.95 5.64 -31.06
N PRO A 193 1.84 5.38 -30.09
CA PRO A 193 1.52 4.88 -28.74
C PRO A 193 1.01 6.00 -27.80
N VAL A 194 0.17 5.66 -26.83
CA VAL A 194 -0.43 6.63 -25.91
C VAL A 194 -0.76 6.02 -24.55
N THR A 195 -0.68 6.84 -23.50
CA THR A 195 -1.28 6.54 -22.19
C THR A 195 -2.48 7.47 -21.95
N ILE A 196 -3.59 6.91 -21.53
CA ILE A 196 -4.86 7.62 -21.31
C ILE A 196 -5.23 7.51 -19.84
N ASN A 197 -5.42 8.65 -19.18
CA ASN A 197 -5.92 8.70 -17.81
C ASN A 197 -7.44 8.93 -17.83
N GLY A 198 -8.18 8.12 -17.09
CA GLY A 198 -9.63 8.22 -16.99
C GLY A 198 -10.20 7.83 -15.62
N GLN A 199 -11.49 8.08 -15.46
CA GLN A 199 -12.30 7.71 -14.30
C GLN A 199 -13.62 7.11 -14.75
N ILE A 200 -14.05 6.00 -14.12
CA ILE A 200 -15.32 5.35 -14.42
C ILE A 200 -16.36 5.72 -13.36
N MET A 201 -17.47 6.34 -13.79
CA MET A 201 -18.65 6.58 -12.97
C MET A 201 -19.69 5.46 -13.13
N PRO A 202 -20.68 5.35 -12.24
CA PRO A 202 -21.69 4.29 -12.32
C PRO A 202 -22.33 4.20 -13.71
N GLY A 203 -22.31 3.00 -14.31
CA GLY A 203 -22.76 2.75 -15.68
C GLY A 203 -21.85 3.31 -16.77
N GLY A 204 -20.68 3.85 -16.40
CA GLY A 204 -19.73 4.46 -17.35
C GLY A 204 -19.05 3.42 -18.26
N VAL A 205 -18.89 3.78 -19.53
CA VAL A 205 -18.17 3.00 -20.53
C VAL A 205 -17.31 3.96 -21.36
N ASP A 206 -16.02 3.79 -21.29
CA ASP A 206 -15.06 4.59 -22.04
C ASP A 206 -14.67 3.90 -23.34
N ARG A 207 -14.60 4.67 -24.45
CA ARG A 207 -14.29 4.16 -25.79
C ARG A 207 -13.17 4.99 -26.40
N TYR A 208 -12.16 4.31 -26.94
CA TYR A 208 -11.00 4.94 -27.58
C TYR A 208 -10.79 4.34 -28.96
N GLN A 209 -10.99 5.19 -29.99
CA GLN A 209 -10.78 4.83 -31.38
C GLN A 209 -9.34 5.13 -31.79
N PHE A 210 -8.72 4.21 -32.51
CA PHE A 210 -7.40 4.39 -33.09
C PHE A 210 -7.28 3.66 -34.42
N TYR A 211 -6.36 4.10 -35.25
CA TYR A 211 -6.02 3.41 -36.47
C TYR A 211 -4.86 2.47 -36.22
N ALA A 212 -4.95 1.22 -36.74
CA ALA A 212 -3.87 0.26 -36.70
C ALA A 212 -3.65 -0.38 -38.08
N ARG A 213 -2.41 -0.80 -38.32
CA ARG A 213 -1.98 -1.42 -39.57
C ARG A 213 -1.86 -2.93 -39.39
N GLN A 214 -2.09 -3.66 -40.46
CA GLN A 214 -1.89 -5.12 -40.53
C GLN A 214 -0.48 -5.50 -40.05
N GLY A 215 -0.40 -6.52 -39.22
CA GLY A 215 0.85 -7.06 -38.68
C GLY A 215 1.39 -6.32 -37.46
N GLN A 216 0.75 -5.23 -37.00
CA GLN A 216 1.13 -4.59 -35.72
C GLN A 216 0.74 -5.50 -34.54
N HIS A 217 1.64 -5.59 -33.57
CA HIS A 217 1.42 -6.31 -32.30
C HIS A 217 1.13 -5.31 -31.19
N LEU A 218 -0.14 -5.09 -30.94
CA LEU A 218 -0.59 -4.10 -29.95
C LEU A 218 -0.61 -4.70 -28.55
N ILE A 219 -0.07 -3.96 -27.60
CA ILE A 219 -0.26 -4.14 -26.18
C ILE A 219 -1.29 -3.10 -25.70
N ILE A 220 -2.33 -3.59 -25.04
CA ILE A 220 -3.38 -2.78 -24.42
C ILE A 220 -3.39 -3.15 -22.94
N ALA A 221 -2.88 -2.27 -22.08
CA ALA A 221 -2.69 -2.54 -20.67
C ALA A 221 -3.37 -1.50 -19.80
N VAL A 222 -4.06 -1.94 -18.77
CA VAL A 222 -4.71 -1.08 -17.77
C VAL A 222 -4.00 -1.19 -16.44
N ASN A 223 -3.70 -0.05 -15.84
CA ASN A 223 -3.46 0.04 -14.40
C ASN A 223 -4.72 0.64 -13.76
N ALA A 224 -5.36 -0.08 -12.88
CA ALA A 224 -6.55 0.32 -12.14
C ALA A 224 -6.41 -0.04 -10.66
N ARG A 225 -6.55 -1.32 -10.27
CA ARG A 225 -6.32 -1.75 -8.89
C ARG A 225 -4.89 -1.50 -8.43
N SER A 226 -3.92 -1.61 -9.30
CA SER A 226 -2.53 -1.29 -8.96
C SER A 226 -2.30 0.16 -8.55
N LEU A 227 -3.15 1.10 -8.98
CA LEU A 227 -3.09 2.51 -8.59
C LEU A 227 -3.66 2.76 -7.19
N ILE A 228 -4.72 2.01 -6.82
CA ILE A 228 -5.39 2.11 -5.52
C ILE A 228 -5.40 0.74 -4.86
N PRO A 229 -4.35 0.40 -4.10
CA PRO A 229 -4.13 -0.95 -3.59
C PRO A 229 -4.96 -1.30 -2.35
N TYR A 230 -5.93 -0.47 -1.95
CA TYR A 230 -6.78 -0.69 -0.79
C TYR A 230 -8.24 -0.32 -1.08
N LEU A 231 -9.17 -0.78 -0.22
CA LEU A 231 -10.56 -0.37 -0.25
C LEU A 231 -10.75 0.89 0.60
N ALA A 232 -11.30 1.96 0.01
CA ALA A 232 -11.67 3.16 0.76
C ALA A 232 -12.89 2.89 1.67
N ASP A 233 -13.82 2.08 1.17
CA ASP A 233 -14.94 1.47 1.89
C ASP A 233 -15.37 0.15 1.21
N ALA A 234 -16.25 -0.62 1.86
CA ALA A 234 -16.62 -1.95 1.39
C ALA A 234 -17.49 -1.95 0.12
N VAL A 235 -18.09 -0.82 -0.23
CA VAL A 235 -19.02 -0.69 -1.37
C VAL A 235 -18.70 0.63 -2.10
N PRO A 236 -18.47 0.58 -3.39
CA PRO A 236 -18.66 -0.51 -4.34
C PRO A 236 -17.50 -1.53 -4.43
N GLY A 237 -16.41 -1.37 -3.68
CA GLY A 237 -15.23 -2.21 -3.79
C GLY A 237 -14.21 -1.65 -4.79
N TRP A 238 -13.34 -2.49 -5.33
CA TRP A 238 -12.35 -2.07 -6.33
C TRP A 238 -12.95 -1.92 -7.72
N PHE A 239 -12.26 -1.11 -8.53
CA PHE A 239 -12.46 -1.11 -9.98
C PHE A 239 -11.91 -2.43 -10.58
N GLU A 240 -12.80 -3.27 -11.07
CA GLU A 240 -12.49 -4.48 -11.84
C GLU A 240 -12.60 -4.16 -13.33
N ALA A 241 -11.48 -3.71 -13.90
CA ALA A 241 -11.43 -3.25 -15.28
C ALA A 241 -11.64 -4.40 -16.27
N THR A 242 -12.54 -4.20 -17.23
CA THR A 242 -12.75 -5.10 -18.38
C THR A 242 -12.39 -4.38 -19.66
N LEU A 243 -11.53 -4.99 -20.48
CA LEU A 243 -11.14 -4.52 -21.80
C LEU A 243 -11.86 -5.32 -22.87
N THR A 244 -12.43 -4.62 -23.85
CA THR A 244 -12.93 -5.22 -25.09
C THR A 244 -12.36 -4.46 -26.28
N LEU A 245 -11.81 -5.17 -27.27
CA LEU A 245 -11.36 -4.59 -28.53
C LEU A 245 -12.39 -4.90 -29.62
N LEU A 246 -12.85 -3.84 -30.28
CA LEU A 246 -13.79 -3.93 -31.40
C LEU A 246 -13.10 -3.57 -32.71
N ASP A 247 -13.49 -4.24 -33.79
CA ASP A 247 -13.07 -3.85 -35.15
C ASP A 247 -13.87 -2.65 -35.67
N GLY A 248 -13.53 -2.17 -36.90
CA GLY A 248 -14.19 -1.05 -37.55
C GLY A 248 -15.68 -1.26 -37.88
N LYS A 249 -16.19 -2.47 -37.73
CA LYS A 249 -17.64 -2.79 -37.86
C LYS A 249 -18.33 -2.90 -36.51
N GLY A 250 -17.60 -2.73 -35.41
CA GLY A 250 -18.10 -2.85 -34.05
C GLY A 250 -18.19 -4.31 -33.54
N ALA A 251 -17.61 -5.26 -34.26
CA ALA A 251 -17.54 -6.65 -33.78
C ALA A 251 -16.38 -6.79 -32.78
N GLU A 252 -16.61 -7.55 -31.69
CA GLU A 252 -15.57 -7.91 -30.73
C GLU A 252 -14.55 -8.84 -31.39
N VAL A 253 -13.28 -8.47 -31.28
CA VAL A 253 -12.14 -9.23 -31.82
C VAL A 253 -11.23 -9.76 -30.74
N ALA A 254 -11.23 -9.17 -29.55
CA ALA A 254 -10.51 -9.66 -28.39
C ALA A 254 -11.05 -9.03 -27.10
N SER A 255 -10.88 -9.70 -25.95
CA SER A 255 -11.22 -9.17 -24.64
C SER A 255 -10.28 -9.68 -23.55
N ALA A 256 -10.18 -8.94 -22.44
CA ALA A 256 -9.43 -9.31 -21.26
C ALA A 256 -10.04 -8.68 -20.01
N GLU A 257 -10.13 -9.47 -18.92
CA GLU A 257 -10.60 -9.02 -17.60
C GLU A 257 -9.46 -9.04 -16.57
N ARG A 258 -8.38 -9.68 -16.88
CA ARG A 258 -7.19 -9.85 -16.03
C ARG A 258 -5.97 -10.19 -16.87
N TYR A 259 -4.80 -10.10 -16.26
CA TYR A 259 -3.61 -10.67 -16.83
C TYR A 259 -3.05 -11.73 -15.89
N ARG A 260 -3.21 -13.02 -16.27
CA ARG A 260 -2.84 -14.16 -15.43
C ARG A 260 -3.59 -14.11 -14.08
N PHE A 261 -2.85 -13.93 -12.99
CA PHE A 261 -3.37 -13.79 -11.64
C PHE A 261 -3.57 -12.33 -11.18
N ARG A 262 -3.18 -11.36 -12.02
CA ARG A 262 -3.31 -9.93 -11.73
C ARG A 262 -4.68 -9.42 -12.18
N PRO A 263 -5.39 -8.64 -11.34
CA PRO A 263 -6.72 -8.14 -11.68
C PRO A 263 -6.71 -7.05 -12.76
N ASP A 264 -5.57 -6.37 -12.98
CA ASP A 264 -5.43 -5.35 -14.02
C ASP A 264 -5.19 -6.03 -15.37
N PRO A 265 -6.08 -5.84 -16.39
CA PRO A 265 -6.00 -6.58 -17.64
C PRO A 265 -4.88 -6.10 -18.57
N VAL A 266 -4.27 -7.04 -19.25
CA VAL A 266 -3.37 -6.81 -20.38
C VAL A 266 -3.83 -7.67 -21.56
N LEU A 267 -4.04 -7.04 -22.70
CA LEU A 267 -4.41 -7.67 -23.95
C LEU A 267 -3.28 -7.50 -24.98
N HIS A 268 -2.86 -8.60 -25.59
CA HIS A 268 -2.04 -8.60 -26.80
C HIS A 268 -2.93 -8.88 -28.00
N PHE A 269 -2.77 -8.10 -29.08
CA PHE A 269 -3.55 -8.25 -30.30
C PHE A 269 -2.66 -8.05 -31.54
N GLU A 270 -2.58 -9.09 -32.37
CA GLU A 270 -1.99 -8.98 -33.70
C GLU A 270 -3.05 -8.48 -34.69
N VAL A 271 -2.80 -7.33 -35.28
CA VAL A 271 -3.74 -6.64 -36.17
C VAL A 271 -3.89 -7.38 -37.49
N PRO A 272 -5.04 -7.98 -37.81
CA PRO A 272 -5.20 -8.80 -39.01
C PRO A 272 -5.36 -8.01 -40.30
N ARG A 273 -5.74 -6.72 -40.21
CA ARG A 273 -5.94 -5.83 -41.38
C ARG A 273 -5.89 -4.37 -40.96
N ASP A 274 -5.52 -3.51 -41.90
CA ASP A 274 -5.59 -2.07 -41.71
C ASP A 274 -6.99 -1.60 -41.36
N GLY A 275 -7.13 -0.68 -40.41
CA GLY A 275 -8.44 -0.11 -40.10
C GLY A 275 -8.54 0.58 -38.77
N MET A 276 -9.75 1.05 -38.51
CA MET A 276 -10.11 1.61 -37.21
C MET A 276 -10.48 0.50 -36.25
N TYR A 277 -9.96 0.61 -35.04
CA TYR A 277 -10.29 -0.28 -33.90
C TYR A 277 -10.76 0.60 -32.74
N THR A 278 -11.55 0.01 -31.83
CA THR A 278 -12.05 0.69 -30.63
C THR A 278 -11.79 -0.16 -29.40
N VAL A 279 -11.01 0.38 -28.46
CA VAL A 279 -10.93 -0.18 -27.11
C VAL A 279 -12.10 0.33 -26.30
N VAL A 280 -12.80 -0.59 -25.66
CA VAL A 280 -13.89 -0.33 -24.71
C VAL A 280 -13.41 -0.72 -23.32
N LEU A 281 -13.53 0.20 -22.34
CA LEU A 281 -13.16 0.00 -20.95
C LEU A 281 -14.36 0.30 -20.05
N HIS A 282 -14.68 -0.61 -19.14
CA HIS A 282 -15.70 -0.45 -18.12
C HIS A 282 -15.39 -1.31 -16.88
N ASP A 283 -16.13 -1.11 -15.81
CA ASP A 283 -16.11 -2.03 -14.67
C ASP A 283 -16.90 -3.30 -14.96
N SER A 284 -16.46 -4.46 -14.49
CA SER A 284 -17.04 -5.79 -14.80
C SER A 284 -18.55 -5.89 -14.59
N ILE A 285 -19.09 -5.17 -13.61
CA ILE A 285 -20.54 -5.09 -13.34
C ILE A 285 -21.09 -3.66 -13.40
N PHE A 286 -20.41 -2.77 -14.13
CA PHE A 286 -20.78 -1.38 -14.37
C PHE A 286 -20.93 -0.51 -13.11
N ARG A 287 -20.15 -0.82 -12.07
CA ARG A 287 -19.95 0.08 -10.92
C ARG A 287 -19.12 1.29 -11.35
N GLY A 288 -18.99 2.22 -10.45
CA GLY A 288 -18.11 3.38 -10.67
C GLY A 288 -18.17 4.35 -9.52
N ARG A 289 -17.11 5.12 -9.36
CA ARG A 289 -16.97 6.17 -8.36
C ARG A 289 -15.74 7.01 -8.69
N GLU A 290 -15.53 8.09 -7.96
CA GLU A 290 -14.38 8.98 -8.16
C GLU A 290 -13.01 8.28 -8.00
N ASP A 291 -12.93 7.23 -7.20
CA ASP A 291 -11.73 6.39 -7.02
C ASP A 291 -11.59 5.26 -8.05
N PHE A 292 -12.53 5.13 -9.01
CA PHE A 292 -12.37 4.22 -10.14
C PHE A 292 -11.51 4.86 -11.22
N VAL A 293 -10.28 5.18 -10.86
CA VAL A 293 -9.27 5.78 -11.75
C VAL A 293 -8.49 4.70 -12.48
N TYR A 294 -8.06 5.02 -13.70
CA TYR A 294 -7.23 4.12 -14.49
C TYR A 294 -6.20 4.87 -15.35
N ARG A 295 -5.17 4.13 -15.73
CA ARG A 295 -4.21 4.48 -16.77
C ARG A 295 -4.24 3.36 -17.82
N LEU A 296 -4.74 3.67 -19.02
CA LEU A 296 -4.81 2.77 -20.15
C LEU A 296 -3.68 3.09 -21.11
N THR A 297 -2.78 2.14 -21.34
CA THR A 297 -1.65 2.29 -22.28
C THR A 297 -1.87 1.43 -23.51
N LEU A 298 -1.72 2.02 -24.70
CA LEU A 298 -1.89 1.37 -26.01
C LEU A 298 -0.67 1.63 -26.89
N GLY A 299 -0.19 0.59 -27.55
CA GLY A 299 0.89 0.71 -28.56
C GLY A 299 1.62 -0.58 -28.82
N GLU A 300 2.59 -0.56 -29.74
CA GLU A 300 3.56 -1.64 -29.95
C GLU A 300 4.66 -1.50 -28.89
N LEU A 301 4.43 -2.06 -27.72
CA LEU A 301 5.31 -1.92 -26.56
C LEU A 301 6.07 -3.22 -26.30
N PRO A 302 7.37 -3.18 -25.94
CA PRO A 302 8.11 -4.36 -25.57
C PRO A 302 7.59 -4.89 -24.23
N PHE A 303 6.91 -6.03 -24.26
CA PHE A 303 6.26 -6.64 -23.09
C PHE A 303 6.84 -8.04 -22.85
N VAL A 304 7.41 -8.26 -21.66
CA VAL A 304 7.96 -9.56 -21.27
C VAL A 304 6.86 -10.40 -20.62
N THR A 305 6.52 -11.54 -21.23
CA THR A 305 5.57 -12.50 -20.65
C THR A 305 6.27 -13.52 -19.74
N GLY A 306 7.52 -13.82 -19.97
CA GLY A 306 8.27 -14.76 -19.16
C GLY A 306 9.78 -14.59 -19.28
N ILE A 307 10.47 -15.02 -18.25
CA ILE A 307 11.93 -15.09 -18.22
C ILE A 307 12.36 -16.51 -17.81
N PHE A 308 13.52 -16.96 -18.31
CA PHE A 308 14.09 -18.21 -17.87
C PHE A 308 15.62 -18.22 -17.99
N PRO A 309 16.32 -18.61 -16.90
CA PRO A 309 15.77 -18.93 -15.59
C PRO A 309 15.15 -17.69 -14.89
N LEU A 310 14.31 -17.93 -13.86
CA LEU A 310 13.70 -16.85 -13.07
C LEU A 310 14.69 -16.15 -12.11
N GLY A 311 15.94 -16.59 -12.11
CA GLY A 311 17.00 -16.05 -11.27
C GLY A 311 18.33 -16.69 -11.59
N GLY A 312 19.37 -16.31 -10.83
CA GLY A 312 20.72 -16.82 -10.99
C GLY A 312 21.59 -16.59 -9.76
N PRO A 313 22.78 -17.21 -9.71
CA PRO A 313 23.67 -17.11 -8.56
C PRO A 313 24.26 -15.71 -8.42
N ALA A 314 24.46 -15.28 -7.17
CA ALA A 314 25.25 -14.11 -6.85
C ALA A 314 26.73 -14.34 -7.21
N GLY A 315 27.44 -13.30 -7.59
CA GLY A 315 28.85 -13.40 -7.98
C GLY A 315 29.13 -13.90 -9.40
N GLU A 316 28.10 -14.23 -10.18
CA GLU A 316 28.24 -14.78 -11.53
C GLU A 316 27.39 -14.04 -12.56
N LYS A 317 27.63 -14.34 -13.84
CA LYS A 317 26.78 -13.89 -14.95
C LYS A 317 25.78 -14.97 -15.34
N THR A 318 24.50 -14.57 -15.46
CA THR A 318 23.43 -15.50 -15.82
C THR A 318 22.86 -15.20 -17.20
N GLY A 319 22.89 -16.20 -18.09
CA GLY A 319 22.18 -16.13 -19.37
C GLY A 319 20.68 -16.32 -19.15
N VAL A 320 19.85 -15.39 -19.63
CA VAL A 320 18.39 -15.38 -19.48
C VAL A 320 17.73 -15.31 -20.83
N THR A 321 16.78 -16.21 -21.08
CA THR A 321 15.90 -16.16 -22.26
C THR A 321 14.60 -15.48 -21.91
N LEU A 322 14.17 -14.52 -22.73
CA LEU A 322 12.91 -13.81 -22.61
C LEU A 322 11.86 -14.39 -23.55
N THR A 323 10.64 -14.49 -23.09
CA THR A 323 9.43 -14.66 -23.92
C THR A 323 8.58 -13.41 -23.80
N GLY A 324 7.91 -13.02 -24.87
CA GLY A 324 7.07 -11.81 -24.85
C GLY A 324 6.74 -11.28 -26.23
N TRP A 325 6.20 -10.07 -26.24
CA TRP A 325 5.75 -9.39 -27.46
C TRP A 325 6.59 -8.14 -27.71
N ASN A 326 6.86 -7.86 -28.97
CA ASN A 326 7.64 -6.69 -29.42
C ASN A 326 9.05 -6.61 -28.80
N LEU A 327 9.64 -7.72 -28.44
CA LEU A 327 10.99 -7.77 -27.88
C LEU A 327 12.04 -7.63 -28.98
N ALA A 328 12.95 -6.67 -28.86
CA ALA A 328 14.08 -6.52 -29.76
C ALA A 328 15.13 -7.64 -29.57
N GLU A 329 15.28 -8.09 -28.33
CA GLU A 329 16.18 -9.16 -27.92
C GLU A 329 15.45 -10.15 -27.04
N THR A 330 15.69 -11.43 -27.26
CA THR A 330 15.11 -12.53 -26.49
C THR A 330 16.12 -13.25 -25.59
N ASN A 331 17.40 -12.89 -25.68
CA ASN A 331 18.45 -13.44 -24.85
C ASN A 331 19.25 -12.29 -24.20
N LEU A 332 19.41 -12.35 -22.91
CA LEU A 332 20.16 -11.39 -22.12
C LEU A 332 21.25 -12.09 -21.31
N THR A 333 22.30 -11.38 -20.98
CA THR A 333 23.25 -11.79 -19.93
C THR A 333 23.15 -10.80 -18.79
N LEU A 334 22.65 -11.26 -17.64
CA LEU A 334 22.57 -10.47 -16.42
C LEU A 334 23.86 -10.61 -15.63
N ASP A 335 24.44 -9.48 -15.24
CA ASP A 335 25.67 -9.42 -14.45
C ASP A 335 25.32 -9.34 -12.97
N ASN A 336 25.40 -10.46 -12.26
CA ASN A 336 25.13 -10.59 -10.83
C ASN A 336 26.44 -10.58 -10.01
N THR A 337 27.60 -10.22 -10.60
CA THR A 337 28.90 -10.31 -9.94
C THR A 337 29.03 -9.45 -8.71
N ALA A 338 28.30 -8.33 -8.64
CA ALA A 338 28.22 -7.43 -7.47
C ALA A 338 26.86 -7.49 -6.76
N ALA A 339 25.96 -8.40 -7.18
CA ALA A 339 24.61 -8.47 -6.59
C ALA A 339 24.61 -9.26 -5.28
N SER A 340 23.87 -8.77 -4.32
CA SER A 340 23.53 -9.51 -3.10
C SER A 340 22.27 -10.34 -3.30
N PRO A 341 22.07 -11.43 -2.54
CA PRO A 341 20.84 -12.21 -2.58
C PRO A 341 19.60 -11.34 -2.39
N GLY A 342 18.58 -11.57 -3.21
CA GLY A 342 17.33 -10.80 -3.21
C GLY A 342 16.61 -10.84 -4.55
N VAL A 343 15.57 -10.03 -4.68
CA VAL A 343 14.80 -9.91 -5.93
C VAL A 343 15.05 -8.54 -6.53
N ILE A 344 15.46 -8.49 -7.76
CA ILE A 344 15.69 -7.28 -8.56
C ILE A 344 14.70 -7.20 -9.71
N ALA A 345 14.44 -6.00 -10.22
CA ALA A 345 13.71 -5.84 -11.48
C ALA A 345 14.62 -6.16 -12.66
N LEU A 346 14.11 -6.85 -13.67
CA LEU A 346 14.85 -7.12 -14.91
C LEU A 346 15.29 -5.79 -15.54
N PRO A 347 16.58 -5.56 -15.76
CA PRO A 347 17.06 -4.35 -16.41
C PRO A 347 16.70 -4.35 -17.90
N GLY A 348 16.33 -3.19 -18.45
CA GLY A 348 16.00 -3.00 -19.85
C GLY A 348 14.87 -2.01 -20.06
N ASN A 349 14.61 -1.70 -21.33
CA ASN A 349 13.51 -0.81 -21.70
C ASN A 349 12.25 -1.63 -22.05
N TYR A 350 11.68 -2.28 -21.04
CA TYR A 350 10.44 -3.05 -21.16
C TYR A 350 9.28 -2.27 -20.57
N PHE A 351 8.08 -2.45 -21.13
CA PHE A 351 6.86 -1.85 -20.56
C PHE A 351 6.56 -2.36 -19.15
N ASN A 352 6.82 -3.64 -18.92
CA ASN A 352 6.82 -4.25 -17.60
C ASN A 352 8.25 -4.67 -17.21
N ALA A 353 8.54 -4.68 -15.92
CA ALA A 353 9.83 -5.09 -15.38
C ALA A 353 9.64 -6.34 -14.52
N PRO A 354 9.65 -7.55 -15.10
CA PRO A 354 9.47 -8.77 -14.31
C PRO A 354 10.59 -8.95 -13.29
N PRO A 355 10.30 -9.55 -12.12
CA PRO A 355 11.29 -9.79 -11.08
C PRO A 355 12.28 -10.90 -11.48
N PHE A 356 13.53 -10.75 -11.03
CA PHE A 356 14.60 -11.72 -11.17
C PHE A 356 15.23 -11.99 -9.81
N ALA A 357 15.33 -13.25 -9.38
CA ALA A 357 15.86 -13.63 -8.08
C ALA A 357 17.36 -13.92 -8.13
N VAL A 358 18.13 -13.36 -7.19
CA VAL A 358 19.54 -13.65 -6.97
C VAL A 358 19.68 -14.43 -5.66
N ASP A 359 20.44 -15.52 -5.65
CA ASP A 359 20.70 -16.35 -4.47
C ASP A 359 22.17 -16.76 -4.39
N ASP A 360 22.62 -17.23 -3.24
CA ASP A 360 24.00 -17.69 -2.98
C ASP A 360 24.16 -19.22 -2.97
N LEU A 361 23.07 -19.98 -3.15
CA LEU A 361 23.13 -21.43 -3.25
C LEU A 361 23.58 -21.90 -4.64
N PRO A 362 24.19 -23.09 -4.73
CA PRO A 362 24.45 -23.75 -6.03
C PRO A 362 23.16 -23.91 -6.84
N GLU A 363 23.26 -23.70 -8.15
CA GLU A 363 22.10 -23.78 -9.03
C GLU A 363 22.28 -24.81 -10.16
N CYS A 364 21.19 -25.41 -10.60
CA CYS A 364 21.15 -26.24 -11.78
C CYS A 364 19.87 -26.02 -12.60
N LEU A 365 19.89 -26.44 -13.85
CA LEU A 365 18.70 -26.46 -14.71
C LEU A 365 17.97 -27.81 -14.58
N ALA A 366 16.64 -27.76 -14.63
CA ALA A 366 15.82 -28.96 -14.70
C ALA A 366 16.03 -29.69 -16.01
N SER A 367 16.18 -31.02 -15.95
CA SER A 367 16.18 -31.92 -17.12
C SER A 367 14.76 -32.02 -17.68
N ASP A 368 14.64 -32.06 -19.01
CA ASP A 368 13.36 -32.28 -19.67
C ASP A 368 12.83 -33.72 -19.51
N ALA A 369 13.66 -34.67 -19.10
CA ALA A 369 13.30 -36.08 -18.96
C ALA A 369 12.71 -36.45 -17.58
N ASN A 370 12.70 -35.56 -16.60
CA ASN A 370 12.40 -35.83 -15.18
C ASN A 370 10.90 -35.92 -14.82
N ALA A 371 10.09 -36.56 -15.65
CA ALA A 371 8.63 -36.61 -15.48
C ALA A 371 8.12 -37.67 -14.51
N THR A 372 8.94 -38.66 -14.16
CA THR A 372 8.56 -39.81 -13.31
C THR A 372 9.66 -40.11 -12.28
N VAL A 373 9.34 -40.89 -11.26
CA VAL A 373 10.33 -41.35 -10.27
C VAL A 373 11.49 -42.12 -10.97
N ALA A 374 11.18 -42.92 -11.99
CA ALA A 374 12.20 -43.68 -12.75
C ALA A 374 13.15 -42.79 -13.56
N THR A 375 12.70 -41.60 -13.94
CA THR A 375 13.47 -40.60 -14.70
C THR A 375 13.81 -39.37 -13.88
N ALA A 376 13.68 -39.45 -12.56
CA ALA A 376 13.93 -38.33 -11.63
C ALA A 376 15.35 -37.79 -11.80
N GLN A 377 15.48 -36.49 -11.83
CA GLN A 377 16.81 -35.85 -11.89
C GLN A 377 17.48 -35.93 -10.51
N ALA A 378 18.67 -36.56 -10.49
CA ALA A 378 19.48 -36.61 -9.29
C ALA A 378 20.09 -35.21 -9.01
N VAL A 379 19.99 -34.75 -7.77
CA VAL A 379 20.55 -33.48 -7.29
C VAL A 379 21.32 -33.70 -5.98
N THR A 380 22.33 -32.86 -5.79
CA THR A 380 23.09 -32.79 -4.53
C THR A 380 22.66 -31.55 -3.75
N LEU A 381 22.33 -31.72 -2.48
CA LEU A 381 21.90 -30.62 -1.60
C LEU A 381 23.10 -29.88 -0.98
N PRO A 382 23.00 -28.57 -0.71
CA PRO A 382 21.86 -27.70 -1.03
C PRO A 382 21.84 -27.31 -2.53
N VAL A 383 20.66 -27.05 -3.09
CA VAL A 383 20.52 -26.67 -4.50
C VAL A 383 19.30 -25.79 -4.76
N ILE A 384 19.41 -24.92 -5.76
CA ILE A 384 18.28 -24.28 -6.44
C ILE A 384 18.15 -24.85 -7.85
N ILE A 385 16.97 -25.33 -8.17
CA ILE A 385 16.66 -25.92 -9.47
C ILE A 385 15.79 -24.94 -10.25
N ASN A 386 16.29 -24.45 -11.38
CA ASN A 386 15.50 -23.63 -12.31
C ASN A 386 14.78 -24.56 -13.29
N GLY A 387 13.47 -24.67 -13.19
CA GLY A 387 12.65 -25.58 -13.96
C GLY A 387 11.45 -24.91 -14.64
N ARG A 388 10.77 -25.69 -15.50
CA ARG A 388 9.49 -25.35 -16.15
C ARG A 388 8.57 -26.55 -16.16
N ILE A 389 7.27 -26.33 -15.91
CA ILE A 389 6.23 -27.30 -16.26
C ILE A 389 5.88 -27.10 -17.73
N ARG A 390 6.55 -27.82 -18.62
CA ARG A 390 6.49 -27.57 -20.07
C ARG A 390 5.16 -27.92 -20.74
N GLN A 391 4.40 -28.83 -20.17
CA GLN A 391 3.14 -29.33 -20.73
C GLN A 391 2.05 -29.39 -19.64
N PRO A 392 0.80 -29.11 -19.97
CA PRO A 392 -0.33 -29.29 -19.06
C PRO A 392 -0.37 -30.70 -18.44
N GLY A 393 -0.59 -30.76 -17.14
CA GLY A 393 -0.68 -31.99 -16.35
C GLY A 393 0.64 -32.72 -16.10
N ARG A 394 1.79 -32.17 -16.58
CA ARG A 394 3.11 -32.74 -16.34
C ARG A 394 3.58 -32.40 -14.91
N GLN A 395 4.34 -33.35 -14.33
CA GLN A 395 5.16 -33.11 -13.13
C GLN A 395 6.65 -33.10 -13.48
N ASN A 396 7.45 -32.48 -12.63
CA ASN A 396 8.90 -32.65 -12.58
C ASN A 396 9.28 -33.33 -11.25
N VAL A 397 10.19 -34.32 -11.33
CA VAL A 397 10.60 -35.13 -10.18
C VAL A 397 12.11 -35.02 -10.00
N TYR A 398 12.53 -34.75 -8.76
CA TYR A 398 13.91 -34.64 -8.34
C TYR A 398 14.20 -35.66 -7.25
N GLN A 399 15.36 -36.33 -7.33
CA GLN A 399 15.81 -37.28 -6.31
C GLN A 399 17.05 -36.76 -5.59
N PHE A 400 17.12 -36.97 -4.30
CA PHE A 400 18.27 -36.65 -3.48
C PHE A 400 18.49 -37.72 -2.40
N ALA A 401 19.72 -37.83 -1.90
CA ALA A 401 20.05 -38.63 -0.74
C ALA A 401 19.80 -37.83 0.53
N GLY A 402 19.18 -38.45 1.54
CA GLY A 402 18.94 -37.83 2.84
C GLY A 402 19.22 -38.78 3.99
N HIS A 403 19.50 -38.21 5.16
CA HIS A 403 19.84 -38.96 6.39
C HIS A 403 18.74 -38.89 7.44
N ALA A 404 18.65 -39.94 8.27
CA ALA A 404 17.70 -39.98 9.39
C ALA A 404 17.92 -38.79 10.32
N GLY A 405 16.83 -38.07 10.62
CA GLY A 405 16.87 -36.88 11.50
C GLY A 405 17.27 -35.58 10.80
N GLU A 406 17.68 -35.61 9.53
CA GLU A 406 17.93 -34.43 8.75
C GLU A 406 16.61 -33.70 8.44
N THR A 407 16.58 -32.37 8.63
CA THR A 407 15.41 -31.57 8.27
C THR A 407 15.65 -30.91 6.92
N ILE A 408 14.72 -31.16 5.97
CA ILE A 408 14.76 -30.62 4.62
C ILE A 408 13.66 -29.59 4.45
N VAL A 409 14.01 -28.47 3.80
CA VAL A 409 13.09 -27.46 3.31
C VAL A 409 13.05 -27.55 1.78
N ALA A 410 11.85 -27.62 1.22
CA ALA A 410 11.62 -27.43 -0.22
C ALA A 410 10.68 -26.23 -0.42
N GLU A 411 11.10 -25.25 -1.23
CA GLU A 411 10.38 -24.00 -1.44
C GLU A 411 10.38 -23.63 -2.93
N VAL A 412 9.21 -23.32 -3.46
CA VAL A 412 9.04 -22.82 -4.82
C VAL A 412 8.95 -21.30 -4.82
N TYR A 413 9.69 -20.69 -5.73
CA TYR A 413 9.53 -19.30 -6.15
C TYR A 413 9.03 -19.30 -7.61
N ALA A 414 7.77 -19.00 -7.80
CA ALA A 414 7.13 -18.93 -9.11
C ALA A 414 6.20 -17.71 -9.18
N ARG A 415 5.09 -17.69 -8.46
CA ARG A 415 4.13 -16.61 -8.42
C ARG A 415 4.76 -15.30 -7.96
N ARG A 416 5.62 -15.36 -6.96
CA ARG A 416 6.42 -14.23 -6.47
C ARG A 416 7.38 -13.66 -7.52
N LEU A 417 7.71 -14.45 -8.54
CA LEU A 417 8.55 -14.06 -9.68
C LEU A 417 7.76 -13.90 -10.99
N ASP A 418 6.46 -13.64 -10.88
CA ASP A 418 5.55 -13.36 -12.00
C ASP A 418 5.25 -14.55 -12.94
N SER A 419 5.59 -15.76 -12.55
CA SER A 419 5.20 -16.98 -13.24
C SER A 419 3.72 -17.29 -13.02
N PRO A 420 2.99 -17.81 -14.03
CA PRO A 420 1.59 -18.25 -13.85
C PRO A 420 1.46 -19.52 -13.02
N LEU A 421 2.54 -20.24 -12.76
CA LEU A 421 2.53 -21.51 -12.02
C LEU A 421 1.86 -21.33 -10.64
N ASP A 422 0.92 -22.20 -10.35
CA ASP A 422 0.29 -22.42 -9.04
C ASP A 422 0.83 -23.76 -8.52
N SER A 423 1.89 -23.68 -7.73
CA SER A 423 2.74 -24.85 -7.47
C SER A 423 2.14 -25.81 -6.44
N PHE A 424 2.32 -27.10 -6.65
CA PHE A 424 2.10 -28.17 -5.69
C PHE A 424 3.39 -28.91 -5.46
N LEU A 425 3.84 -28.94 -4.23
CA LEU A 425 5.01 -29.72 -3.79
C LEU A 425 4.59 -30.99 -3.03
N ARG A 426 5.26 -32.10 -3.31
CA ARG A 426 5.10 -33.35 -2.59
C ARG A 426 6.46 -34.01 -2.34
N LEU A 427 6.74 -34.39 -1.11
CA LEU A 427 7.91 -35.17 -0.70
C LEU A 427 7.49 -36.63 -0.52
N THR A 428 8.22 -37.56 -1.14
CA THR A 428 8.02 -39.01 -0.96
C THR A 428 9.33 -39.72 -0.64
N ASP A 429 9.24 -40.89 0.01
CA ASP A 429 10.35 -41.81 0.15
C ASP A 429 10.52 -42.72 -1.09
N ALA A 430 11.51 -43.62 -1.08
CA ALA A 430 11.79 -44.55 -2.16
C ALA A 430 10.65 -45.56 -2.41
N ALA A 431 9.78 -45.82 -1.46
CA ALA A 431 8.63 -46.69 -1.58
C ALA A 431 7.39 -45.92 -2.16
N GLY A 432 7.52 -44.65 -2.40
CA GLY A 432 6.42 -43.78 -2.87
C GLY A 432 5.49 -43.29 -1.77
N LYS A 433 5.80 -43.56 -0.48
CA LYS A 433 5.03 -43.06 0.65
C LYS A 433 5.19 -41.52 0.73
N GLN A 434 4.08 -40.81 0.75
CA GLN A 434 4.07 -39.37 0.96
C GLN A 434 4.46 -39.02 2.40
N LEU A 435 5.46 -38.16 2.57
CA LEU A 435 5.94 -37.68 3.86
C LEU A 435 5.40 -36.28 4.17
N ALA A 436 5.35 -35.40 3.16
CA ALA A 436 4.82 -34.05 3.28
C ALA A 436 4.29 -33.58 1.92
N PHE A 437 3.42 -32.58 1.94
CA PHE A 437 2.99 -31.84 0.77
C PHE A 437 2.55 -30.42 1.15
N ASN A 438 2.55 -29.52 0.18
CA ASN A 438 2.01 -28.17 0.30
C ASN A 438 1.66 -27.64 -1.10
N ASP A 439 0.54 -26.91 -1.21
CA ASP A 439 0.12 -26.20 -2.40
C ASP A 439 0.09 -24.67 -2.22
N ASP A 440 -0.28 -24.20 -1.02
CA ASP A 440 -0.32 -22.81 -0.66
C ASP A 440 0.43 -22.56 0.66
N PHE A 441 1.36 -21.61 0.64
CA PHE A 441 2.04 -21.17 1.86
C PHE A 441 1.76 -19.69 2.11
N GLU A 442 1.08 -19.38 3.22
CA GLU A 442 0.71 -18.01 3.59
C GLU A 442 1.94 -17.13 3.81
N ASP A 443 2.18 -16.20 2.89
CA ASP A 443 3.21 -15.18 2.99
C ASP A 443 2.59 -13.82 3.36
N LYS A 444 2.70 -13.41 4.61
CA LYS A 444 2.23 -12.10 5.09
C LYS A 444 2.92 -10.92 4.39
N GLY A 445 4.07 -11.15 3.76
CA GLY A 445 4.83 -10.17 3.00
C GLY A 445 4.46 -10.06 1.52
N SER A 446 3.46 -10.82 1.06
CA SER A 446 3.07 -10.90 -0.37
C SER A 446 2.52 -9.60 -0.98
N GLY A 447 2.33 -8.55 -0.19
CA GLY A 447 1.88 -7.25 -0.68
C GLY A 447 0.46 -7.29 -1.25
N LEU A 448 0.31 -6.96 -2.53
CA LEU A 448 -1.00 -6.98 -3.22
C LEU A 448 -1.42 -8.36 -3.72
N ASN A 449 -0.54 -9.34 -3.65
CA ASN A 449 -0.86 -10.69 -4.07
C ASN A 449 -1.78 -11.37 -3.05
N THR A 450 -2.99 -11.72 -3.45
CA THR A 450 -4.02 -12.29 -2.59
C THR A 450 -4.11 -13.81 -2.65
N HIS A 451 -3.35 -14.44 -3.54
CA HIS A 451 -3.26 -15.90 -3.68
C HIS A 451 -1.82 -16.37 -3.44
N HIS A 452 -1.63 -17.19 -2.44
CA HIS A 452 -0.33 -17.66 -1.96
C HIS A 452 0.10 -18.95 -2.67
N ALA A 453 0.20 -18.90 -3.99
CA ALA A 453 0.38 -20.06 -4.87
C ALA A 453 1.80 -20.67 -4.89
N ASP A 454 2.75 -20.11 -4.15
CA ASP A 454 4.10 -20.66 -4.03
C ASP A 454 4.17 -21.62 -2.85
N SER A 455 4.45 -22.88 -3.12
CA SER A 455 4.51 -23.93 -2.09
C SER A 455 5.78 -23.86 -1.25
N TYR A 456 5.64 -24.16 0.04
CA TYR A 456 6.73 -24.33 1.00
C TYR A 456 6.45 -25.54 1.89
N LEU A 457 7.39 -26.47 1.98
CA LEU A 457 7.30 -27.58 2.94
C LEU A 457 8.60 -27.74 3.72
N THR A 458 8.47 -28.24 4.93
CA THR A 458 9.58 -28.68 5.77
C THR A 458 9.26 -30.08 6.33
N ASN A 459 10.24 -30.95 6.39
CA ASN A 459 10.08 -32.29 6.92
C ASN A 459 11.39 -32.81 7.50
N THR A 460 11.31 -33.50 8.62
CA THR A 460 12.44 -34.27 9.18
C THR A 460 12.40 -35.69 8.61
N LEU A 461 13.47 -36.10 7.96
CA LEU A 461 13.56 -37.38 7.28
C LEU A 461 13.60 -38.55 8.28
N PRO A 462 12.78 -39.60 8.07
CA PRO A 462 12.65 -40.70 9.06
C PRO A 462 13.79 -41.72 9.01
N ALA A 463 14.54 -41.82 7.91
CA ALA A 463 15.57 -42.82 7.69
C ALA A 463 16.63 -42.34 6.68
N ASP A 464 17.77 -43.02 6.65
CA ASP A 464 18.73 -42.88 5.54
C ASP A 464 18.13 -43.45 4.26
N GLY A 465 18.25 -42.72 3.14
CA GLY A 465 17.72 -43.22 1.87
C GLY A 465 17.59 -42.19 0.77
N THR A 466 16.95 -42.61 -0.30
CA THR A 466 16.63 -41.74 -1.44
C THR A 466 15.22 -41.17 -1.28
N TYR A 467 15.11 -39.89 -1.50
CA TYR A 467 13.85 -39.13 -1.42
C TYR A 467 13.54 -38.43 -2.73
N PHE A 468 12.26 -38.13 -2.96
CA PHE A 468 11.81 -37.51 -4.19
C PHE A 468 10.95 -36.28 -3.87
N ILE A 469 11.26 -35.16 -4.54
CA ILE A 469 10.40 -33.98 -4.60
C ILE A 469 9.70 -33.96 -5.94
N HIS A 470 8.37 -33.84 -5.90
CA HIS A 470 7.50 -33.68 -7.06
C HIS A 470 7.00 -32.26 -7.12
N VAL A 471 7.07 -31.63 -8.29
CA VAL A 471 6.54 -30.29 -8.58
C VAL A 471 5.51 -30.39 -9.68
N THR A 472 4.30 -29.88 -9.44
CA THR A 472 3.22 -29.79 -10.44
C THR A 472 2.53 -28.43 -10.36
N ASP A 473 1.67 -28.16 -11.33
CA ASP A 473 0.69 -27.06 -11.26
C ASP A 473 -0.64 -27.59 -10.72
N THR A 474 -1.23 -26.91 -9.70
CA THR A 474 -2.49 -27.34 -9.06
C THR A 474 -3.68 -27.33 -10.02
N GLN A 475 -3.66 -26.44 -11.02
CA GLN A 475 -4.71 -26.30 -12.03
C GLN A 475 -4.44 -27.16 -13.28
N GLY A 476 -3.34 -27.93 -13.27
CA GLY A 476 -2.93 -28.75 -14.41
C GLY A 476 -2.44 -27.96 -15.61
N GLY A 477 -2.04 -26.71 -15.41
CA GLY A 477 -1.44 -25.85 -16.42
C GLY A 477 -0.04 -26.27 -16.82
N GLY A 478 0.53 -25.61 -17.84
CA GLY A 478 1.89 -25.85 -18.32
C GLY A 478 2.18 -25.07 -19.59
N GLY A 479 3.45 -24.84 -19.87
CA GLY A 479 3.90 -24.08 -21.03
C GLY A 479 5.23 -23.38 -20.80
N PRO A 480 5.70 -22.58 -21.77
CA PRO A 480 6.99 -21.89 -21.69
C PRO A 480 7.07 -20.89 -20.53
N ASP A 481 5.93 -20.34 -20.09
CA ASP A 481 5.84 -19.34 -19.04
C ASP A 481 5.72 -19.93 -17.62
N TYR A 482 5.48 -21.26 -17.51
CA TYR A 482 5.32 -21.95 -16.22
C TYR A 482 6.68 -22.31 -15.61
N ALA A 483 7.51 -21.29 -15.44
CA ALA A 483 8.84 -21.40 -14.85
C ALA A 483 8.79 -21.35 -13.32
N TYR A 484 9.78 -21.95 -12.66
CA TYR A 484 9.96 -21.92 -11.21
C TYR A 484 11.43 -22.03 -10.83
N ARG A 485 11.71 -21.60 -9.59
CA ARG A 485 12.93 -21.90 -8.86
C ARG A 485 12.54 -22.74 -7.64
N LEU A 486 13.09 -23.95 -7.56
CA LEU A 486 12.89 -24.86 -6.45
C LEU A 486 14.17 -24.90 -5.60
N ARG A 487 14.11 -24.38 -4.39
CA ARG A 487 15.15 -24.58 -3.39
C ARG A 487 14.90 -25.90 -2.67
N ILE A 488 15.95 -26.75 -2.53
CA ILE A 488 15.99 -27.90 -1.65
C ILE A 488 17.26 -27.78 -0.80
N SER A 489 17.10 -27.65 0.52
CA SER A 489 18.23 -27.42 1.42
C SER A 489 17.87 -27.81 2.84
N GLU A 490 18.87 -27.86 3.74
CA GLU A 490 18.62 -27.67 5.16
C GLU A 490 17.94 -26.32 5.41
N PRO A 491 17.25 -26.15 6.58
CA PRO A 491 16.73 -24.86 6.98
C PRO A 491 17.79 -23.77 6.97
N ARG A 492 17.47 -22.62 6.38
CA ARG A 492 18.29 -21.41 6.36
C ARG A 492 17.57 -20.32 7.18
N PRO A 493 17.68 -20.36 8.51
CA PRO A 493 16.99 -19.39 9.36
C PRO A 493 17.30 -17.97 8.94
N ASP A 494 16.26 -17.17 8.71
CA ASP A 494 16.36 -15.78 8.33
C ASP A 494 15.09 -15.00 8.70
N PHE A 495 15.06 -13.69 8.48
CA PHE A 495 13.92 -12.85 8.73
C PHE A 495 13.82 -11.70 7.73
N ALA A 496 12.62 -11.20 7.52
CA ALA A 496 12.38 -9.90 6.87
C ALA A 496 11.52 -9.03 7.79
N LEU A 497 11.57 -7.71 7.59
CA LEU A 497 10.88 -6.75 8.44
C LEU A 497 9.92 -5.87 7.65
N ARG A 498 8.77 -5.56 8.26
CA ARG A 498 7.79 -4.58 7.77
C ARG A 498 7.50 -3.55 8.85
N LEU A 499 7.59 -2.26 8.52
CA LEU A 499 7.26 -1.15 9.41
C LEU A 499 5.92 -0.54 9.02
N VAL A 500 5.04 -0.35 9.98
CA VAL A 500 3.68 0.15 9.75
C VAL A 500 3.35 1.27 10.77
N PRO A 501 2.77 2.39 10.30
CA PRO A 501 2.53 2.78 8.91
C PRO A 501 3.77 3.35 8.21
N SER A 502 3.71 3.49 6.87
CA SER A 502 4.77 4.08 6.07
C SER A 502 4.88 5.61 6.16
N SER A 503 3.85 6.26 6.69
CA SER A 503 3.79 7.72 6.88
C SER A 503 3.60 8.04 8.36
N LEU A 504 4.54 8.78 8.94
CA LEU A 504 4.54 9.14 10.35
C LEU A 504 4.42 10.66 10.54
N SER A 505 3.58 11.05 11.49
CA SER A 505 3.37 12.45 11.85
C SER A 505 3.71 12.64 13.32
N LEU A 506 4.83 13.28 13.59
CA LEU A 506 5.32 13.52 14.93
C LEU A 506 5.32 15.02 15.24
N ARG A 507 5.20 15.34 16.53
CA ARG A 507 5.49 16.70 17.03
C ARG A 507 6.91 16.77 17.51
N ALA A 508 7.54 17.93 17.33
CA ALA A 508 8.93 18.17 17.74
C ALA A 508 9.16 17.79 19.21
N GLY A 509 10.17 16.94 19.45
CA GLY A 509 10.54 16.41 20.76
C GLY A 509 9.60 15.38 21.36
N MET A 510 8.61 14.90 20.61
CA MET A 510 7.62 13.91 21.06
C MET A 510 7.93 12.51 20.48
N SER A 511 7.33 11.49 21.09
CA SER A 511 7.42 10.11 20.64
C SER A 511 6.09 9.64 20.02
N LEU A 512 6.18 8.72 19.06
CA LEU A 512 5.05 8.05 18.41
C LEU A 512 5.29 6.54 18.38
N PRO A 513 4.28 5.69 18.65
CA PRO A 513 4.42 4.25 18.49
C PRO A 513 4.46 3.86 17.01
N VAL A 514 5.37 2.92 16.68
CA VAL A 514 5.52 2.32 15.37
C VAL A 514 5.45 0.81 15.53
N THR A 515 4.72 0.16 14.65
CA THR A 515 4.63 -1.29 14.64
C THR A 515 5.64 -1.89 13.69
N VAL A 516 6.36 -2.91 14.12
CA VAL A 516 7.23 -3.73 13.28
C VAL A 516 6.72 -5.16 13.26
N PHE A 517 6.69 -5.76 12.07
CA PHE A 517 6.42 -7.18 11.87
C PHE A 517 7.71 -7.87 11.45
N ALA A 518 7.98 -9.03 12.08
CA ALA A 518 9.05 -9.94 11.69
C ALA A 518 8.45 -11.10 10.87
N LEU A 519 8.86 -11.21 9.62
CA LEU A 519 8.54 -12.33 8.75
C LEU A 519 9.66 -13.36 8.91
N ARG A 520 9.49 -14.27 9.85
CA ARG A 520 10.48 -15.30 10.19
C ARG A 520 10.45 -16.43 9.18
N ARG A 521 11.62 -16.92 8.79
CA ARG A 521 11.79 -18.00 7.80
C ARG A 521 12.59 -19.15 8.37
N ASP A 522 12.35 -20.34 7.86
CA ASP A 522 13.11 -21.56 8.14
C ASP A 522 13.38 -21.79 9.64
N GLY A 523 12.37 -21.54 10.49
CA GLY A 523 12.48 -21.77 11.93
C GLY A 523 13.30 -20.72 12.69
N PHE A 524 13.60 -19.56 12.11
CA PHE A 524 14.25 -18.48 12.84
C PHE A 524 13.39 -18.00 14.02
N THR A 525 13.93 -18.05 15.24
CA THR A 525 13.21 -17.72 16.47
C THR A 525 13.84 -16.62 17.29
N ASN A 526 15.13 -16.30 17.07
CA ASN A 526 15.89 -15.37 17.89
C ASN A 526 15.33 -13.94 17.87
N ALA A 527 15.65 -13.19 18.93
CA ALA A 527 15.31 -11.78 19.02
C ALA A 527 16.01 -10.94 17.95
N ILE A 528 15.32 -9.88 17.52
CA ILE A 528 15.82 -8.92 16.52
C ILE A 528 15.94 -7.56 17.19
N THR A 529 17.13 -6.94 17.11
CA THR A 529 17.38 -5.58 17.59
C THR A 529 17.22 -4.60 16.44
N LEU A 530 16.48 -3.51 16.65
CA LEU A 530 16.22 -2.47 15.66
C LEU A 530 17.11 -1.26 15.88
N GLU A 531 17.58 -0.64 14.81
CA GLU A 531 18.37 0.57 14.85
C GLU A 531 18.03 1.52 13.69
N LEU A 532 18.24 2.81 13.90
CA LEU A 532 18.14 3.81 12.84
C LEU A 532 19.43 3.79 12.01
N LYS A 533 19.28 3.80 10.68
CA LYS A 533 20.37 3.97 9.72
C LYS A 533 20.28 5.36 9.10
N ASP A 534 21.38 6.08 9.07
CA ASP A 534 21.54 7.38 8.39
C ASP A 534 20.44 8.41 8.72
N ALA A 535 19.80 8.28 9.89
CA ALA A 535 18.75 9.19 10.31
C ALA A 535 19.31 10.57 10.67
N PRO A 536 18.59 11.66 10.35
CA PRO A 536 18.98 12.99 10.80
C PRO A 536 19.09 13.07 12.33
N LYS A 537 19.97 13.97 12.80
CA LYS A 537 20.19 14.14 14.25
C LYS A 537 18.90 14.43 15.00
N GLY A 538 18.74 13.80 16.16
CA GLY A 538 17.65 14.03 17.08
C GLY A 538 16.53 12.99 17.01
N PHE A 539 16.49 12.13 15.99
CA PHE A 539 15.64 10.93 16.00
C PHE A 539 16.25 9.85 16.91
N SER A 540 15.41 9.14 17.64
CA SER A 540 15.86 8.00 18.45
C SER A 540 14.73 6.98 18.64
N LEU A 541 15.11 5.72 18.89
CA LEU A 541 14.18 4.63 19.18
C LEU A 541 14.18 4.30 20.67
N SER A 542 13.01 3.88 21.19
CA SER A 542 12.88 3.24 22.50
C SER A 542 12.10 1.95 22.38
N GLY A 543 12.53 0.90 23.11
CA GLY A 543 11.93 -0.43 23.00
C GLY A 543 12.22 -1.10 21.65
N ALA A 544 13.32 -0.77 21.02
CA ALA A 544 13.68 -1.17 19.67
C ALA A 544 14.14 -2.64 19.59
N ARG A 545 13.28 -3.59 19.99
CA ARG A 545 13.54 -5.01 19.97
C ARG A 545 12.27 -5.83 19.73
N ILE A 546 12.36 -6.83 18.88
CA ILE A 546 11.39 -7.90 18.74
C ILE A 546 11.92 -9.08 19.55
N GLY A 547 11.12 -9.63 20.45
CA GLY A 547 11.53 -10.74 21.28
C GLY A 547 11.65 -12.06 20.53
N ASP A 548 12.20 -13.07 21.23
CA ASP A 548 12.28 -14.43 20.72
C ASP A 548 10.86 -14.95 20.43
N ASN A 549 10.67 -15.64 19.30
CA ASN A 549 9.39 -16.19 18.85
C ASN A 549 8.25 -15.15 18.67
N GLN A 550 8.56 -13.85 18.64
CA GLN A 550 7.57 -12.81 18.38
C GLN A 550 7.60 -12.40 16.92
N ASP A 551 6.42 -12.33 16.29
CA ASP A 551 6.26 -11.88 14.90
C ASP A 551 5.89 -10.40 14.81
N LYS A 552 5.63 -9.75 15.95
CA LYS A 552 5.21 -8.34 16.00
C LYS A 552 5.67 -7.68 17.28
N ALA A 553 6.13 -6.44 17.17
CA ALA A 553 6.41 -5.58 18.32
C ALA A 553 6.00 -4.12 18.01
N GLN A 554 5.72 -3.35 19.06
CA GLN A 554 5.62 -1.90 18.98
C GLN A 554 6.81 -1.29 19.69
N PHE A 555 7.43 -0.29 19.08
CA PHE A 555 8.46 0.55 19.66
C PHE A 555 8.09 2.02 19.48
N THR A 556 8.79 2.95 20.10
CA THR A 556 8.54 4.37 19.87
C THR A 556 9.68 5.03 19.13
N LEU A 557 9.33 5.83 18.11
CA LEU A 557 10.22 6.77 17.43
C LEU A 557 10.04 8.15 18.05
N LYS A 558 11.12 8.72 18.56
CA LYS A 558 11.15 10.08 19.06
C LYS A 558 11.64 11.04 17.98
N ALA A 559 10.95 12.17 17.82
CA ALA A 559 11.28 13.24 16.90
C ALA A 559 12.39 14.18 17.45
N PRO A 560 13.15 14.85 16.58
CA PRO A 560 14.02 15.95 16.97
C PRO A 560 13.26 17.11 17.60
N ALA A 561 13.98 18.00 18.27
CA ALA A 561 13.41 19.16 18.93
C ALA A 561 12.91 20.25 17.97
N GLN A 562 13.21 20.15 16.69
CA GLN A 562 12.84 21.12 15.67
C GLN A 562 11.89 20.47 14.64
N ALA A 563 10.96 21.26 14.13
CA ALA A 563 10.10 20.85 13.03
C ALA A 563 10.90 20.70 11.74
N THR A 564 10.40 19.87 10.82
CA THR A 564 10.94 19.72 9.46
C THR A 564 10.09 20.49 8.46
N GLU A 565 10.71 21.08 7.45
CA GLU A 565 9.99 21.79 6.38
C GLU A 565 9.31 20.82 5.40
N ALA A 566 9.90 19.65 5.24
CA ALA A 566 9.40 18.56 4.39
C ALA A 566 9.47 17.23 5.13
N PRO A 567 8.76 16.18 4.68
CA PRO A 567 8.94 14.84 5.18
C PRO A 567 10.39 14.39 4.99
N VAL A 568 10.90 13.66 5.97
CA VAL A 568 12.24 13.08 5.96
C VAL A 568 12.10 11.57 5.83
N ALA A 569 12.79 10.98 4.86
CA ALA A 569 12.89 9.53 4.76
C ALA A 569 13.81 8.99 5.86
N ILE A 570 13.34 7.99 6.59
CA ILE A 570 14.09 7.33 7.66
C ILE A 570 14.24 5.85 7.34
N THR A 571 15.44 5.32 7.56
CA THR A 571 15.71 3.89 7.42
C THR A 571 15.85 3.25 8.80
N VAL A 572 15.11 2.16 9.03
CA VAL A 572 15.26 1.29 10.20
C VAL A 572 15.80 -0.04 9.73
N ALA A 573 16.81 -0.56 10.38
CA ALA A 573 17.32 -1.90 10.15
C ALA A 573 17.16 -2.76 11.40
N GLY A 574 16.97 -4.06 11.20
CA GLY A 574 16.97 -5.04 12.27
C GLY A 574 18.15 -5.99 12.15
N SER A 575 18.76 -6.33 13.26
CA SER A 575 19.86 -7.28 13.32
C SER A 575 19.63 -8.38 14.33
N ALA A 576 20.05 -9.61 13.95
CA ALA A 576 19.97 -10.78 14.82
C ALA A 576 21.23 -11.65 14.64
N LYS A 577 21.46 -12.57 15.61
CA LYS A 577 22.50 -13.60 15.47
C LYS A 577 21.91 -14.83 14.80
N ILE A 578 22.47 -15.24 13.68
CA ILE A 578 22.10 -16.45 12.93
C ILE A 578 23.39 -17.25 12.67
N GLY A 579 23.45 -18.50 13.10
CA GLY A 579 24.66 -19.32 12.96
C GLY A 579 25.93 -18.70 13.61
N GLY A 580 25.73 -17.89 14.67
CA GLY A 580 26.82 -17.18 15.34
C GLY A 580 27.22 -15.83 14.68
N GLN A 581 26.76 -15.54 13.48
CA GLN A 581 27.03 -14.29 12.74
C GLN A 581 25.92 -13.27 12.96
N ARG A 582 26.28 -11.97 12.89
CA ARG A 582 25.28 -10.88 12.86
C ARG A 582 24.75 -10.73 11.44
N VAL A 583 23.46 -11.01 11.29
CA VAL A 583 22.71 -10.76 10.05
C VAL A 583 21.87 -9.50 10.24
N GLU A 584 21.85 -8.63 9.23
CA GLU A 584 21.13 -7.37 9.26
C GLU A 584 20.26 -7.21 8.01
N HIS A 585 19.00 -6.81 8.22
CA HIS A 585 18.06 -6.51 7.15
C HIS A 585 17.40 -5.15 7.35
N VAL A 586 17.27 -4.40 6.25
CA VAL A 586 16.50 -3.15 6.25
C VAL A 586 15.01 -3.48 6.32
N ALA A 587 14.30 -2.79 7.21
CA ALA A 587 12.87 -2.93 7.33
C ALA A 587 12.16 -2.19 6.20
N ALA A 588 11.32 -2.89 5.44
CA ALA A 588 10.52 -2.29 4.38
C ALA A 588 9.34 -1.50 4.99
N PRO A 589 9.25 -0.17 4.75
CA PRO A 589 8.05 0.58 5.09
C PRO A 589 6.84 -0.03 4.43
N SER A 590 5.72 -0.09 5.12
CA SER A 590 4.52 -0.76 4.61
C SER A 590 3.27 -0.13 5.20
N ASP A 591 2.15 -0.34 4.52
CA ASP A 591 0.83 -0.02 5.05
C ASP A 591 0.03 -1.31 5.21
N ASP A 592 -0.66 -1.42 6.35
CA ASP A 592 -1.56 -2.53 6.64
C ASP A 592 -2.90 -2.25 5.99
N LEU A 593 -3.08 -2.72 4.76
CA LEU A 593 -4.22 -2.42 3.90
C LEU A 593 -5.23 -3.55 3.86
N MET A 594 -6.51 -3.18 3.99
CA MET A 594 -7.61 -4.11 3.79
C MET A 594 -7.75 -4.42 2.30
N GLN A 595 -7.68 -5.71 1.95
CA GLN A 595 -7.77 -6.18 0.58
C GLN A 595 -9.21 -6.58 0.25
N ALA A 596 -9.68 -7.72 0.72
CA ALA A 596 -11.05 -8.16 0.51
C ALA A 596 -11.67 -8.57 1.85
N PHE A 597 -12.89 -8.18 2.12
CA PHE A 597 -13.60 -8.48 3.37
C PHE A 597 -12.78 -8.06 4.60
N ILE A 598 -12.21 -9.01 5.32
CA ILE A 598 -11.38 -8.78 6.51
C ILE A 598 -9.89 -9.09 6.27
N TYR A 599 -9.52 -9.54 5.08
CA TYR A 599 -8.13 -9.84 4.77
C TYR A 599 -7.31 -8.56 4.70
N ARG A 600 -6.20 -8.54 5.44
CA ARG A 600 -5.27 -7.41 5.50
C ARG A 600 -3.88 -7.86 5.09
N HIS A 601 -3.24 -7.05 4.27
CA HIS A 601 -1.90 -7.30 3.76
C HIS A 601 -0.96 -6.16 4.10
N LEU A 602 0.31 -6.48 4.32
CA LEU A 602 1.39 -5.52 4.49
C LEU A 602 1.92 -5.11 3.12
N VAL A 603 1.37 -4.04 2.58
CA VAL A 603 1.75 -3.54 1.25
C VAL A 603 2.97 -2.64 1.37
N PRO A 604 4.12 -2.97 0.74
CA PRO A 604 5.32 -2.16 0.79
C PRO A 604 5.11 -0.76 0.19
N SER A 605 5.74 0.23 0.82
CA SER A 605 5.86 1.60 0.38
C SER A 605 7.33 1.90 0.05
N ARG A 606 7.59 2.92 -0.77
CA ARG A 606 8.94 3.27 -1.21
C ARG A 606 9.82 3.80 -0.08
N GLU A 607 9.23 4.51 0.88
CA GLU A 607 9.96 5.13 1.98
C GLU A 607 9.14 5.21 3.27
N LEU A 608 9.81 5.22 4.41
CA LEU A 608 9.24 5.61 5.68
C LEU A 608 9.34 7.13 5.78
N ALA A 609 8.25 7.81 5.43
CA ALA A 609 8.19 9.26 5.41
C ALA A 609 7.77 9.80 6.79
N VAL A 610 8.58 10.65 7.38
CA VAL A 610 8.34 11.24 8.71
C VAL A 610 8.24 12.76 8.61
N MET A 611 7.09 13.30 8.97
CA MET A 611 6.86 14.73 9.09
C MET A 611 6.91 15.15 10.57
N VAL A 612 7.76 16.12 10.90
CA VAL A 612 7.85 16.67 12.26
C VAL A 612 7.23 18.07 12.26
N SER A 613 6.07 18.18 12.88
CA SER A 613 5.39 19.49 13.05
C SER A 613 5.90 20.25 14.26
N GLY A 614 5.63 21.57 14.31
CA GLY A 614 5.99 22.40 15.45
C GLY A 614 5.35 21.95 16.77
N PRO A 615 5.92 22.32 17.92
CA PRO A 615 5.39 21.92 19.21
C PRO A 615 4.07 22.66 19.52
N GLU A 616 2.95 21.95 19.54
CA GLU A 616 1.66 22.52 19.99
C GLU A 616 1.69 22.84 21.49
N ARG A 617 2.49 22.10 22.25
CA ARG A 617 2.62 22.22 23.71
C ARG A 617 4.09 22.15 24.09
N PRO A 618 4.80 23.29 24.05
CA PRO A 618 6.26 23.33 24.29
C PRO A 618 6.71 22.72 25.62
N PHE A 619 5.86 22.74 26.65
CA PHE A 619 6.16 22.17 27.97
C PHE A 619 6.17 20.63 28.02
N LEU A 620 5.58 19.94 27.02
CA LEU A 620 5.67 18.48 26.89
C LEU A 620 6.87 18.03 26.06
N ARG A 621 7.53 18.96 25.40
CA ARG A 621 8.69 18.67 24.56
C ARG A 621 9.84 18.13 25.41
N ASP A 622 10.39 16.98 25.00
CA ASP A 622 11.50 16.29 25.71
C ASP A 622 11.22 16.00 27.19
N ALA A 623 9.97 16.11 27.64
CA ALA A 623 9.61 15.99 29.05
C ALA A 623 9.70 14.56 29.58
N PHE A 624 9.50 13.57 28.70
CA PHE A 624 9.40 12.17 29.10
C PHE A 624 10.68 11.38 28.81
N LYS A 625 11.26 10.83 29.87
CA LYS A 625 12.42 9.90 29.82
C LYS A 625 12.20 8.80 30.83
N ILE A 626 12.52 7.56 30.46
CA ILE A 626 12.50 6.45 31.42
C ILE A 626 13.67 6.60 32.37
N LEU A 627 13.38 6.63 33.66
CA LEU A 627 14.38 6.76 34.75
C LEU A 627 14.67 5.41 35.43
N SER A 628 13.79 4.43 35.28
CA SER A 628 13.98 3.08 35.78
C SER A 628 14.89 2.27 34.86
N ALA A 629 15.56 1.24 35.44
CA ALA A 629 16.28 0.25 34.66
C ALA A 629 15.33 -0.54 33.75
N THR A 630 15.76 -0.83 32.53
CA THR A 630 15.02 -1.62 31.54
C THR A 630 15.82 -2.83 31.09
N PRO A 631 15.18 -3.96 30.74
CA PRO A 631 13.76 -4.22 30.80
C PRO A 631 13.22 -4.28 32.25
N VAL A 632 11.98 -3.79 32.42
CA VAL A 632 11.27 -3.89 33.70
C VAL A 632 10.90 -5.36 33.97
N LYS A 633 11.28 -5.86 35.14
CA LYS A 633 10.97 -7.23 35.52
C LYS A 633 9.60 -7.29 36.22
N LEU A 634 8.70 -8.08 35.68
CA LEU A 634 7.35 -8.32 36.19
C LEU A 634 7.28 -9.76 36.72
N ALA A 635 6.99 -9.93 38.00
CA ALA A 635 6.69 -11.26 38.55
C ALA A 635 5.25 -11.64 38.17
N PRO A 636 4.95 -12.92 37.83
CA PRO A 636 3.60 -13.41 37.72
C PRO A 636 2.81 -13.11 39.01
N GLY A 637 1.59 -12.57 38.89
CA GLY A 637 0.78 -12.13 40.04
C GLY A 637 1.32 -10.91 40.80
N GLY A 638 2.46 -10.34 40.39
CA GLY A 638 3.14 -9.25 41.07
C GLY A 638 2.88 -7.86 40.46
N THR A 639 3.63 -6.91 41.00
CA THR A 639 3.60 -5.52 40.49
C THR A 639 5.01 -4.97 40.30
N ALA A 640 5.17 -4.05 39.34
CA ALA A 640 6.42 -3.31 39.14
C ALA A 640 6.17 -1.81 39.09
N LEU A 641 7.16 -1.04 39.55
CA LEU A 641 7.15 0.42 39.52
C LEU A 641 8.12 0.93 38.47
N VAL A 642 7.64 1.81 37.62
CA VAL A 642 8.43 2.47 36.56
C VAL A 642 8.43 3.98 36.80
N ARG A 643 9.61 4.54 36.90
CA ARG A 643 9.79 6.00 37.03
C ARG A 643 10.09 6.61 35.67
N VAL A 644 9.35 7.69 35.38
CA VAL A 644 9.48 8.44 34.13
C VAL A 644 9.56 9.92 34.47
N SER A 645 10.49 10.67 33.85
CA SER A 645 10.45 12.13 33.98
C SER A 645 9.15 12.70 33.41
N ALA A 646 8.73 13.84 33.91
CA ALA A 646 7.54 14.56 33.44
C ALA A 646 7.78 16.07 33.51
N PRO A 647 6.95 16.89 32.84
CA PRO A 647 7.00 18.34 33.00
C PRO A 647 6.95 18.75 34.46
N PRO A 648 7.74 19.76 34.87
CA PRO A 648 7.76 20.21 36.26
C PRO A 648 6.40 20.73 36.74
N GLY A 649 6.02 20.37 37.96
CA GLY A 649 4.81 20.80 38.62
C GLY A 649 3.92 19.64 39.08
N ASN A 650 3.37 19.75 40.32
CA ASN A 650 2.56 18.70 40.97
C ASN A 650 1.16 18.50 40.37
N ASN A 651 0.86 19.10 39.21
CA ASN A 651 -0.48 19.09 38.61
C ASN A 651 -0.61 18.16 37.39
N PHE A 652 0.41 17.35 37.06
CA PHE A 652 0.34 16.49 35.88
C PHE A 652 -0.88 15.57 35.92
N THR A 653 -1.02 14.78 36.98
CA THR A 653 -2.12 13.82 37.15
C THR A 653 -3.50 14.48 37.31
N LYS A 654 -3.58 15.80 37.59
CA LYS A 654 -4.84 16.54 37.57
C LYS A 654 -5.34 16.89 36.20
N ARG A 655 -4.40 17.09 35.24
CA ARG A 655 -4.71 17.53 33.86
C ARG A 655 -4.68 16.40 32.87
N TRP A 656 -3.86 15.36 33.13
CA TRP A 656 -3.54 14.29 32.21
C TRP A 656 -3.82 12.94 32.84
N GLU A 657 -4.17 11.99 32.00
CA GLU A 657 -4.38 10.59 32.31
C GLU A 657 -3.43 9.77 31.44
N LEU A 658 -2.90 8.69 31.97
CA LEU A 658 -2.08 7.74 31.24
C LEU A 658 -2.89 6.47 31.00
N GLU A 659 -2.86 5.99 29.76
CA GLU A 659 -3.53 4.77 29.36
C GLU A 659 -2.55 3.90 28.58
N LEU A 660 -2.60 2.57 28.80
CA LEU A 660 -1.83 1.63 28.00
C LEU A 660 -2.45 1.47 26.62
N GLU A 661 -1.65 1.65 25.57
CA GLU A 661 -2.05 1.37 24.22
C GLU A 661 -1.82 -0.11 23.91
N ASN A 662 -2.88 -0.84 23.51
CA ASN A 662 -2.84 -2.26 23.19
C ASN A 662 -2.02 -3.08 24.21
N PRO A 663 -2.41 -3.10 25.49
CA PRO A 663 -1.64 -3.76 26.54
C PRO A 663 -1.47 -5.25 26.22
N PRO A 664 -0.31 -5.84 26.54
CA PRO A 664 -0.16 -7.28 26.53
C PRO A 664 -1.18 -7.92 27.48
N ASP A 665 -1.70 -9.10 27.12
CA ASP A 665 -2.66 -9.82 27.93
C ASP A 665 -2.15 -9.98 29.38
N GLY A 666 -3.01 -9.65 30.33
CA GLY A 666 -2.71 -9.75 31.76
C GLY A 666 -1.83 -8.64 32.34
N ILE A 667 -1.37 -7.66 31.56
CA ILE A 667 -0.63 -6.52 32.08
C ILE A 667 -1.52 -5.27 32.09
N THR A 668 -1.62 -4.61 33.25
CA THR A 668 -2.44 -3.42 33.42
C THR A 668 -1.68 -2.30 34.16
N LEU A 669 -1.94 -1.05 33.80
CA LEU A 669 -1.49 0.13 34.54
C LEU A 669 -2.49 0.41 35.67
N THR A 670 -2.09 0.14 36.90
CA THR A 670 -2.98 0.19 38.09
C THR A 670 -3.01 1.56 38.77
N SER A 671 -1.88 2.30 38.75
CA SER A 671 -1.83 3.64 39.30
C SER A 671 -0.72 4.49 38.68
N VAL A 672 -0.95 5.80 38.71
CA VAL A 672 0.01 6.84 38.29
C VAL A 672 0.12 7.87 39.41
N ALA A 673 1.29 8.03 39.98
CA ALA A 673 1.56 9.01 41.02
C ALA A 673 2.56 10.06 40.57
N SER A 674 2.33 11.34 40.90
CA SER A 674 3.31 12.39 40.70
C SER A 674 4.33 12.39 41.83
N THR A 675 5.62 12.46 41.47
CA THR A 675 6.74 12.54 42.43
C THR A 675 7.56 13.80 42.16
N ALA A 676 8.51 14.10 42.99
CA ALA A 676 9.44 15.22 42.78
C ALA A 676 10.30 15.03 41.51
N ALA A 677 10.59 13.81 41.12
CA ALA A 677 11.39 13.48 39.93
C ALA A 677 10.58 13.25 38.64
N GLY A 678 9.23 13.28 38.72
CA GLY A 678 8.35 13.01 37.56
C GLY A 678 7.14 12.16 37.93
N LEU A 679 6.93 11.06 37.25
CA LEU A 679 5.81 10.13 37.45
C LEU A 679 6.32 8.77 37.89
N GLU A 680 5.56 8.12 38.76
CA GLU A 680 5.71 6.71 39.11
C GLU A 680 4.48 5.94 38.60
N LEU A 681 4.73 4.98 37.71
CA LEU A 681 3.74 4.14 37.06
C LEU A 681 3.77 2.76 37.72
N LYS A 682 2.65 2.28 38.23
CA LYS A 682 2.53 0.95 38.80
C LYS A 682 1.82 0.01 37.83
N PHE A 683 2.53 -1.01 37.36
CA PHE A 683 1.98 -2.06 36.52
C PHE A 683 1.70 -3.30 37.34
N SER A 684 0.61 -4.01 37.06
CA SER A 684 0.30 -5.33 37.60
C SER A 684 0.34 -6.39 36.51
N CYS A 685 0.73 -7.57 36.87
CA CYS A 685 0.86 -8.76 36.02
C CYS A 685 -0.07 -9.85 36.57
N ASP A 686 -1.07 -10.23 35.80
CA ASP A 686 -2.03 -11.30 36.13
C ASP A 686 -1.40 -12.65 35.79
N ALA A 687 -1.14 -13.50 36.83
CA ALA A 687 -0.46 -14.77 36.65
C ALA A 687 -1.20 -15.76 35.73
N ASP A 688 -2.54 -15.70 35.71
CA ASP A 688 -3.37 -16.62 34.93
C ASP A 688 -3.41 -16.26 33.43
N LYS A 689 -3.03 -15.02 33.07
CA LYS A 689 -3.13 -14.52 31.68
C LYS A 689 -1.77 -14.34 31.04
N VAL A 690 -0.73 -14.11 31.80
CA VAL A 690 0.60 -13.82 31.26
C VAL A 690 1.43 -15.07 31.17
N LYS A 691 2.07 -15.31 30.02
CA LYS A 691 3.01 -16.40 29.85
C LYS A 691 4.33 -16.07 30.55
N SER A 692 4.86 -17.00 31.33
CA SER A 692 6.20 -16.91 31.91
C SER A 692 7.25 -16.70 30.82
N GLY A 693 8.21 -15.78 31.04
CA GLY A 693 9.19 -15.38 30.04
C GLY A 693 8.69 -14.43 28.94
N ALA A 694 7.39 -14.03 28.97
CA ALA A 694 6.89 -13.05 28.02
C ALA A 694 7.67 -11.73 28.12
N ALA A 695 8.02 -11.15 26.97
CA ALA A 695 8.73 -9.89 26.89
C ALA A 695 8.11 -8.99 25.81
N GLY A 696 8.32 -7.69 25.91
CA GLY A 696 7.76 -6.72 24.96
C GLY A 696 7.94 -5.29 25.43
N ASN A 697 7.07 -4.42 24.94
CA ASN A 697 7.05 -3.01 25.29
C ASN A 697 5.69 -2.60 25.83
N LEU A 698 5.68 -1.77 26.89
CA LEU A 698 4.50 -1.08 27.39
C LEU A 698 4.48 0.31 26.76
N ILE A 699 3.45 0.58 25.98
CA ILE A 699 3.23 1.87 25.32
C ILE A 699 2.16 2.62 26.13
N CYS A 700 2.49 3.79 26.65
CA CYS A 700 1.58 4.61 27.43
C CYS A 700 1.27 5.91 26.71
N ASP A 701 0.00 6.12 26.43
CA ASP A 701 -0.51 7.38 25.89
C ASP A 701 -0.87 8.36 27.00
N VAL A 702 -0.58 9.64 26.77
CA VAL A 702 -0.98 10.75 27.62
C VAL A 702 -2.26 11.36 27.05
N LEU A 703 -3.35 11.29 27.78
CA LEU A 703 -4.66 11.78 27.37
C LEU A 703 -5.06 13.01 28.21
N ALA A 704 -5.76 13.95 27.61
CA ALA A 704 -6.36 15.05 28.38
C ALA A 704 -7.48 14.48 29.26
N ARG A 705 -7.46 14.80 30.59
CA ARG A 705 -8.60 14.51 31.47
C ARG A 705 -9.80 15.29 31.04
N ASN A 706 -10.95 14.65 30.89
CA ASN A 706 -12.21 15.31 30.68
C ASN A 706 -12.51 16.16 31.95
N GLN A 707 -12.35 17.46 31.85
CA GLN A 707 -12.97 18.38 32.82
C GLN A 707 -14.47 18.32 32.56
N ASN A 708 -15.15 17.55 33.36
CA ASN A 708 -16.54 17.15 33.21
C ASN A 708 -17.46 18.36 33.03
N PRO A 709 -18.26 18.47 31.99
CA PRO A 709 -19.44 19.32 32.06
C PRO A 709 -20.46 18.60 32.95
N LEU A 710 -20.75 19.18 34.10
CA LEU A 710 -21.81 18.76 35.04
C LEU A 710 -23.18 18.56 34.36
N ASN A 711 -23.34 18.93 33.07
CA ASN A 711 -24.57 18.95 32.29
C ASN A 711 -24.59 18.02 31.07
N ALA A 712 -23.65 17.06 30.90
CA ALA A 712 -23.71 16.14 29.78
C ALA A 712 -24.75 15.03 30.01
N THR A 713 -25.68 14.85 29.05
CA THR A 713 -26.66 13.76 29.08
C THR A 713 -25.98 12.39 29.03
N ASN A 714 -26.63 11.36 29.59
CA ASN A 714 -26.10 9.97 29.60
C ASN A 714 -25.78 9.42 28.19
N ALA A 715 -26.48 9.89 27.14
CA ALA A 715 -26.22 9.55 25.75
C ALA A 715 -24.91 10.19 25.25
N ALA A 716 -24.68 11.48 25.57
CA ALA A 716 -23.42 12.14 25.20
C ALA A 716 -22.20 11.55 25.94
N ARG A 717 -22.38 11.08 27.18
CA ARG A 717 -21.34 10.34 27.94
C ARG A 717 -21.02 8.98 27.29
N LYS A 718 -22.04 8.24 26.81
CA LYS A 718 -21.85 6.97 26.13
C LYS A 718 -21.14 7.14 24.78
N LEU A 719 -21.50 8.15 23.99
CA LEU A 719 -20.82 8.49 22.74
C LEU A 719 -19.37 8.97 22.97
N ALA A 720 -19.12 9.83 23.95
CA ALA A 720 -17.78 10.31 24.28
C ALA A 720 -16.86 9.19 24.81
N ASN A 721 -17.41 8.18 25.48
CA ASN A 721 -16.66 7.01 25.93
C ASN A 721 -16.41 5.98 24.80
N GLN A 722 -17.16 6.04 23.69
CA GLN A 722 -16.95 5.18 22.51
C GLN A 722 -15.96 5.77 21.50
N GLN A 723 -15.69 7.08 21.53
CA GLN A 723 -14.68 7.69 20.69
C GLN A 723 -13.34 7.68 21.43
N ARG A 724 -12.37 6.95 20.89
CA ARG A 724 -10.98 6.94 21.42
C ARG A 724 -10.47 8.38 21.47
N ARG A 725 -10.15 8.85 22.67
CA ARG A 725 -9.61 10.21 22.90
C ARG A 725 -8.24 10.31 22.20
N PRO A 726 -7.95 11.37 21.43
CA PRO A 726 -6.64 11.51 20.82
C PRO A 726 -5.56 11.69 21.89
N ALA A 727 -4.49 10.92 21.78
CA ALA A 727 -3.32 11.08 22.63
C ALA A 727 -2.67 12.45 22.35
N VAL A 728 -2.31 13.16 23.42
CA VAL A 728 -1.57 14.44 23.35
C VAL A 728 -0.06 14.22 23.34
N ALA A 729 0.37 13.06 23.82
CA ALA A 729 1.75 12.60 23.83
C ALA A 729 1.76 11.08 24.02
N THR A 730 2.85 10.42 23.67
CA THR A 730 3.15 9.03 24.03
C THR A 730 4.47 9.00 24.78
N LEU A 731 4.54 8.25 25.87
CA LEU A 731 5.80 8.03 26.59
C LEU A 731 6.76 7.19 25.72
N PRO A 732 8.08 7.31 25.94
CA PRO A 732 9.01 6.32 25.37
C PRO A 732 8.59 4.92 25.76
N ALA A 733 8.67 3.98 24.81
CA ALA A 733 8.32 2.57 25.05
C ALA A 733 9.11 2.01 26.23
N VAL A 734 8.44 1.35 27.17
CA VAL A 734 9.03 0.75 28.36
C VAL A 734 9.21 -0.75 28.11
N PRO A 735 10.43 -1.23 27.84
CA PRO A 735 10.68 -2.66 27.71
C PRO A 735 10.39 -3.40 29.02
N PHE A 736 9.73 -4.55 28.92
CA PHE A 736 9.45 -5.41 30.08
C PHE A 736 9.82 -6.87 29.79
N THR A 737 9.97 -7.65 30.86
CA THR A 737 10.10 -9.11 30.81
C THR A 737 9.38 -9.70 32.02
N VAL A 738 8.53 -10.69 31.79
CA VAL A 738 7.92 -11.50 32.85
C VAL A 738 8.94 -12.51 33.34
N MET A 739 9.16 -12.54 34.65
CA MET A 739 10.13 -13.47 35.25
C MET A 739 9.66 -14.94 35.07
N VAL A 740 10.60 -15.80 34.83
CA VAL A 740 10.37 -17.25 34.89
C VAL A 740 10.44 -17.63 36.35
N GLU A 741 9.42 -18.31 36.86
CA GLU A 741 9.41 -18.88 38.22
C GLU A 741 10.48 -19.96 38.39
#